data_adc9c1c8d9b2334835ce8ebafd76623b
#
_entry.id   adc9c1c8d9b2334835ce8ebafd76623b
#
_cell.length_a   1.000
_cell.length_b   1.000
_cell.length_c   1.000
_cell.angle_alpha   90.00
_cell.angle_beta   90.00
_cell.angle_gamma   90.00
#
_symmetry.space_group_name_H-M   'P 1'
#
loop_
_entity.id
_entity.type
_entity.pdbx_description
1 polymer ?
#
loop_
_entity_poly.entity_id
_entity_poly.type
_entity_poly.pdbx_seq_one_letter_code
_entity_poly.pdbx_strand_id
1 'polypeptide(L)'
;MPATLYDLIPREEKPGNDVLLGRFLDYVAGRQLQLYPAQESAILELFEEKNVILNTPTGSGKSLVAATLHFQAIAQGRRSIYTCPIKALVNEKFMALCREFGPDNVGLSTGDASVNRDAPILCCTAEILANIALREGAQANVQEVVMDEFHYYADRERGVAWQVPLLTLPQARFLLMSATLGDTTFFEEELTRLNGRPTVAVSSTDRPVPLEHAYSELPLAKTLESLVADGKAPVYVVHFTQLEAAQSAQDFTSLNVCSREEKAALAGAVEGFKFNSPYGPDIKKWLRHGIGLHHAGLLPKYRVLIEQLAQKGLLKIICGTDTLGVGINVPIRTVLFTRLCKFDGQKTVILSARDFHQIAGRAGRKGFDDRGWVVAQAPEHVIENLKLAKKSARDGKKTVKRQPPEKNFVNWDKNTFLRLIAAPPERLASRFQVTHGMLLNVLSRKGDGCRAMQQLITRCHETPRQKQAHIKRAWQLFRSLLDRKIVEFINPRARLSPAAAASNADQSSVSGSASACPPAAAQESRGPKIRVNIELQEDFSMDQALSLYLLDTIPMVDPQQPDYALILLTLVESILEDPDIILRKQLDRVKDQKMAEMKMEGIEYDQRMEELEKLEYPKPNQEFIYSTFNAFADRHPWVGQENIHPKSIAREMFESFRSFSDYIRDYELQRAEGVLLRHLNRVYKVLAQNVPDAAKNDQIREMELYLGSMIRQVDSSLLDEWEKMRDPNFQRAETKEVRPPGAEEVAQDITRDTKAFTAAIRNRIFAFLRGLVIADYEAALGSLSEGRVPQAPETDSATQNQGLAELAPPRDAEGQPWTADRLRAAMEAYELEHERICLDPNARNMRHTYIVPSEDKKSWRVQQMLVDPEEDNDWVAEFEVDLAQSRTLGEPFLQLRRIGSLV
;
A
#
# COMPACT_ATOMS: atom_id res chain seq x y z
N MET A 1 -20.41 -21.14 26.48
CA MET A 1 -20.54 -20.27 25.31
C MET A 1 -21.75 -20.74 24.51
N PRO A 2 -22.50 -19.89 23.80
CA PRO A 2 -23.54 -20.37 22.90
C PRO A 2 -22.90 -21.23 21.79
N ALA A 3 -23.62 -22.25 21.34
CA ALA A 3 -23.15 -23.17 20.29
C ALA A 3 -22.73 -22.40 19.02
N THR A 4 -21.64 -22.80 18.39
CA THR A 4 -21.20 -22.27 17.08
C THR A 4 -21.95 -22.97 15.95
N LEU A 5 -21.89 -22.41 14.74
CA LEU A 5 -22.47 -23.10 13.57
C LEU A 5 -21.83 -24.47 13.34
N TYR A 6 -20.54 -24.61 13.59
CA TYR A 6 -19.85 -25.90 13.45
C TYR A 6 -20.35 -26.97 14.42
N ASP A 7 -20.69 -26.59 15.65
CA ASP A 7 -21.21 -27.51 16.67
C ASP A 7 -22.59 -28.09 16.27
N LEU A 8 -23.32 -27.42 15.40
CA LEU A 8 -24.66 -27.81 14.95
C LEU A 8 -24.66 -28.63 13.67
N ILE A 9 -23.49 -28.91 13.08
CA ILE A 9 -23.38 -29.78 11.90
C ILE A 9 -23.78 -31.23 12.30
N PRO A 10 -24.79 -31.84 11.67
CA PRO A 10 -25.17 -33.24 11.93
C PRO A 10 -24.00 -34.17 11.63
N ARG A 11 -23.85 -35.22 12.46
CA ARG A 11 -22.79 -36.23 12.29
C ARG A 11 -23.12 -37.27 11.21
N GLU A 12 -24.31 -37.18 10.60
CA GLU A 12 -24.76 -38.05 9.51
C GLU A 12 -24.02 -37.69 8.21
N GLU A 13 -23.73 -38.70 7.38
CA GLU A 13 -23.18 -38.43 6.05
C GLU A 13 -24.24 -37.74 5.17
N LYS A 14 -23.96 -36.53 4.72
CA LYS A 14 -24.78 -35.71 3.82
C LYS A 14 -26.24 -35.50 4.30
N PRO A 15 -26.41 -34.71 5.37
CA PRO A 15 -27.76 -34.38 5.87
C PRO A 15 -28.59 -33.63 4.78
N GLY A 16 -29.87 -33.88 4.77
CA GLY A 16 -30.81 -33.19 3.87
C GLY A 16 -30.93 -31.70 4.20
N ASN A 17 -31.31 -30.90 3.21
CA ASN A 17 -31.45 -29.44 3.36
C ASN A 17 -32.47 -29.04 4.44
N ASP A 18 -33.57 -29.83 4.61
CA ASP A 18 -34.57 -29.56 5.65
C ASP A 18 -33.99 -29.68 7.07
N VAL A 19 -33.16 -30.72 7.30
CA VAL A 19 -32.48 -30.90 8.59
C VAL A 19 -31.48 -29.74 8.85
N LEU A 20 -30.74 -29.36 7.82
CA LEU A 20 -29.77 -28.25 7.93
C LEU A 20 -30.47 -26.92 8.17
N LEU A 21 -31.57 -26.64 7.49
CA LEU A 21 -32.38 -25.46 7.71
C LEU A 21 -32.89 -25.41 9.17
N GLY A 22 -33.42 -26.54 9.67
CA GLY A 22 -33.87 -26.63 11.08
C GLY A 22 -32.75 -26.31 12.04
N ARG A 23 -31.54 -26.86 11.88
CA ARG A 23 -30.38 -26.59 12.73
C ARG A 23 -29.92 -25.14 12.63
N PHE A 24 -29.96 -24.55 11.43
CA PHE A 24 -29.64 -23.15 11.26
C PHE A 24 -30.65 -22.22 11.98
N LEU A 25 -31.95 -22.55 11.92
CA LEU A 25 -33.00 -21.82 12.66
C LEU A 25 -32.81 -21.97 14.19
N ASP A 26 -32.40 -23.15 14.68
CA ASP A 26 -32.03 -23.36 16.09
C ASP A 26 -30.88 -22.44 16.49
N TYR A 27 -29.85 -22.28 15.63
CA TYR A 27 -28.74 -21.32 15.87
C TYR A 27 -29.24 -19.88 15.96
N VAL A 28 -30.10 -19.46 15.02
CA VAL A 28 -30.68 -18.11 15.01
C VAL A 28 -31.46 -17.86 16.29
N ALA A 29 -32.32 -18.82 16.69
CA ALA A 29 -33.09 -18.73 17.92
C ALA A 29 -32.21 -18.73 19.19
N GLY A 30 -31.20 -19.59 19.25
CA GLY A 30 -30.22 -19.66 20.35
C GLY A 30 -29.40 -18.39 20.55
N ARG A 31 -29.16 -17.63 19.47
CA ARG A 31 -28.51 -16.30 19.48
C ARG A 31 -29.50 -15.14 19.67
N GLN A 32 -30.80 -15.42 19.83
CA GLN A 32 -31.86 -14.41 19.93
C GLN A 32 -31.85 -13.42 18.74
N LEU A 33 -31.48 -13.89 17.55
CA LEU A 33 -31.46 -13.09 16.34
C LEU A 33 -32.85 -13.12 15.68
N GLN A 34 -33.31 -11.96 15.20
CA GLN A 34 -34.45 -11.87 14.32
C GLN A 34 -34.00 -11.69 12.88
N LEU A 35 -34.40 -12.58 12.01
CA LEU A 35 -34.12 -12.48 10.57
C LEU A 35 -34.97 -11.34 9.96
N TYR A 36 -34.32 -10.55 9.09
CA TYR A 36 -35.06 -9.65 8.22
C TYR A 36 -35.72 -10.42 7.09
N PRO A 37 -36.87 -9.94 6.54
CA PRO A 37 -37.55 -10.63 5.44
C PRO A 37 -36.63 -10.96 4.27
N ALA A 38 -35.76 -10.05 3.89
CA ALA A 38 -34.78 -10.29 2.82
C ALA A 38 -33.72 -11.34 3.19
N GLN A 39 -33.29 -11.43 4.47
CA GLN A 39 -32.40 -12.50 4.92
C GLN A 39 -33.08 -13.85 4.88
N GLU A 40 -34.28 -13.93 5.43
CA GLU A 40 -35.09 -15.16 5.44
C GLU A 40 -35.32 -15.65 4.01
N SER A 41 -35.79 -14.79 3.10
CA SER A 41 -35.97 -15.12 1.69
C SER A 41 -34.66 -15.64 1.06
N ALA A 42 -33.54 -14.93 1.24
CA ALA A 42 -32.27 -15.35 0.67
C ALA A 42 -31.76 -16.69 1.24
N ILE A 43 -31.96 -16.95 2.53
CA ILE A 43 -31.61 -18.22 3.19
C ILE A 43 -32.45 -19.38 2.63
N LEU A 44 -33.74 -19.20 2.48
CA LEU A 44 -34.62 -20.22 1.89
C LEU A 44 -34.21 -20.55 0.45
N GLU A 45 -33.94 -19.53 -0.38
CA GLU A 45 -33.49 -19.74 -1.76
C GLU A 45 -32.12 -20.45 -1.83
N LEU A 46 -31.23 -20.21 -0.87
CA LEU A 46 -29.96 -20.97 -0.76
C LEU A 46 -30.23 -22.45 -0.41
N PHE A 47 -31.14 -22.75 0.51
CA PHE A 47 -31.49 -24.14 0.82
C PHE A 47 -32.21 -24.85 -0.33
N GLU A 48 -32.82 -24.11 -1.25
CA GLU A 48 -33.35 -24.62 -2.52
C GLU A 48 -32.29 -24.81 -3.61
N GLU A 49 -30.99 -24.67 -3.28
CA GLU A 49 -29.82 -24.85 -4.18
C GLU A 49 -29.77 -23.85 -5.36
N LYS A 50 -30.40 -22.68 -5.25
CA LYS A 50 -30.40 -21.62 -6.26
C LYS A 50 -29.19 -20.70 -6.12
N ASN A 51 -28.82 -20.02 -7.21
CA ASN A 51 -27.96 -18.85 -7.10
C ASN A 51 -28.76 -17.68 -6.49
N VAL A 52 -28.11 -16.88 -5.65
CA VAL A 52 -28.76 -15.75 -5.00
C VAL A 52 -27.98 -14.46 -5.24
N ILE A 53 -28.69 -13.40 -5.64
CA ILE A 53 -28.16 -12.04 -5.73
C ILE A 53 -28.81 -11.23 -4.60
N LEU A 54 -28.02 -10.93 -3.57
CA LEU A 54 -28.51 -10.23 -2.38
C LEU A 54 -28.16 -8.73 -2.45
N ASN A 55 -29.13 -7.92 -2.88
CA ASN A 55 -29.02 -6.48 -3.03
C ASN A 55 -29.76 -5.76 -1.89
N THR A 56 -29.11 -5.68 -0.73
CA THR A 56 -29.71 -5.13 0.47
C THR A 56 -28.79 -4.09 1.13
N PRO A 57 -29.31 -3.08 1.84
CA PRO A 57 -28.50 -2.02 2.43
C PRO A 57 -27.38 -2.52 3.35
N THR A 58 -26.39 -1.67 3.60
CA THR A 58 -25.38 -1.94 4.61
C THR A 58 -26.03 -2.08 5.99
N GLY A 59 -25.57 -3.03 6.81
CA GLY A 59 -26.14 -3.31 8.12
C GLY A 59 -27.35 -4.28 8.10
N SER A 60 -27.81 -4.73 6.94
CA SER A 60 -28.89 -5.72 6.82
C SER A 60 -28.48 -7.16 7.16
N GLY A 61 -27.24 -7.39 7.64
CA GLY A 61 -26.76 -8.70 8.07
C GLY A 61 -26.43 -9.70 6.97
N LYS A 62 -25.98 -9.25 5.81
CA LYS A 62 -25.53 -10.10 4.68
C LYS A 62 -24.56 -11.21 5.07
N SER A 63 -23.71 -10.96 6.07
CA SER A 63 -22.73 -11.96 6.56
C SER A 63 -23.40 -13.21 7.15
N LEU A 64 -24.63 -13.11 7.70
CA LEU A 64 -25.36 -14.26 8.21
C LEU A 64 -25.84 -15.16 7.06
N VAL A 65 -26.28 -14.56 5.94
CA VAL A 65 -26.67 -15.29 4.73
C VAL A 65 -25.46 -16.01 4.13
N ALA A 66 -24.29 -15.37 4.12
CA ALA A 66 -23.05 -16.00 3.69
C ALA A 66 -22.63 -17.16 4.61
N ALA A 67 -22.76 -17.00 5.93
CA ALA A 67 -22.48 -18.06 6.90
C ALA A 67 -23.41 -19.27 6.72
N THR A 68 -24.67 -19.05 6.32
CA THR A 68 -25.62 -20.13 5.98
C THR A 68 -25.12 -20.97 4.80
N LEU A 69 -24.61 -20.33 3.74
CA LEU A 69 -24.06 -21.05 2.59
C LEU A 69 -22.83 -21.89 2.99
N HIS A 70 -21.93 -21.34 3.81
CA HIS A 70 -20.76 -22.09 4.31
C HIS A 70 -21.16 -23.23 5.24
N PHE A 71 -22.17 -23.05 6.10
CA PHE A 71 -22.71 -24.08 6.97
C PHE A 71 -23.26 -25.24 6.15
N GLN A 72 -24.09 -24.95 5.13
CA GLN A 72 -24.63 -25.97 4.22
C GLN A 72 -23.50 -26.69 3.46
N ALA A 73 -22.49 -25.92 2.94
CA ALA A 73 -21.38 -26.47 2.18
C ALA A 73 -20.56 -27.47 3.03
N ILE A 74 -20.16 -27.07 4.25
CA ILE A 74 -19.33 -27.90 5.12
C ILE A 74 -20.06 -29.16 5.57
N ALA A 75 -21.37 -29.05 5.91
CA ALA A 75 -22.19 -30.17 6.32
C ALA A 75 -22.42 -31.22 5.19
N GLN A 76 -22.33 -30.78 3.94
CA GLN A 76 -22.47 -31.63 2.76
C GLN A 76 -21.12 -32.07 2.15
N GLY A 77 -19.99 -31.73 2.81
CA GLY A 77 -18.63 -32.04 2.33
C GLY A 77 -18.25 -31.27 1.07
N ARG A 78 -18.84 -30.10 0.83
CA ARG A 78 -18.52 -29.21 -0.29
C ARG A 78 -17.51 -28.14 0.12
N ARG A 79 -16.63 -27.78 -0.80
CA ARG A 79 -15.70 -26.67 -0.60
C ARG A 79 -16.35 -25.36 -1.00
N SER A 80 -16.23 -24.35 -0.14
CA SER A 80 -16.79 -23.01 -0.35
C SER A 80 -15.72 -21.94 -0.31
N ILE A 81 -15.89 -20.89 -1.10
CA ILE A 81 -14.98 -19.75 -1.13
C ILE A 81 -15.75 -18.47 -0.75
N TYR A 82 -15.14 -17.66 0.15
CA TYR A 82 -15.58 -16.31 0.45
C TYR A 82 -14.58 -15.33 -0.17
N THR A 83 -15.03 -14.55 -1.14
CA THR A 83 -14.15 -13.57 -1.80
C THR A 83 -14.58 -12.13 -1.56
N CYS A 84 -13.58 -11.27 -1.34
CA CYS A 84 -13.72 -9.83 -1.08
C CYS A 84 -12.78 -9.00 -1.95
N PRO A 85 -13.07 -7.69 -2.13
CA PRO A 85 -12.24 -6.83 -2.96
C PRO A 85 -10.89 -6.44 -2.33
N ILE A 86 -10.80 -6.35 -1.02
CA ILE A 86 -9.60 -5.88 -0.31
C ILE A 86 -9.18 -6.82 0.81
N LYS A 87 -7.88 -6.95 1.05
CA LYS A 87 -7.30 -7.82 2.07
C LYS A 87 -7.88 -7.59 3.47
N ALA A 88 -8.05 -6.33 3.88
CA ALA A 88 -8.58 -6.02 5.21
C ALA A 88 -9.96 -6.65 5.43
N LEU A 89 -10.83 -6.65 4.41
CA LEU A 89 -12.14 -7.27 4.48
C LEU A 89 -12.03 -8.81 4.47
N VAL A 90 -11.13 -9.38 3.64
CA VAL A 90 -10.85 -10.82 3.66
C VAL A 90 -10.42 -11.26 5.05
N ASN A 91 -9.51 -10.51 5.68
CA ASN A 91 -9.00 -10.79 7.02
C ASN A 91 -10.10 -10.72 8.09
N GLU A 92 -10.97 -9.70 8.03
CA GLU A 92 -12.14 -9.58 8.93
C GLU A 92 -13.05 -10.80 8.80
N LYS A 93 -13.39 -11.19 7.55
CA LYS A 93 -14.27 -12.33 7.30
C LYS A 93 -13.63 -13.66 7.70
N PHE A 94 -12.34 -13.82 7.42
CA PHE A 94 -11.56 -14.97 7.88
C PHE A 94 -11.66 -15.15 9.40
N MET A 95 -11.37 -14.08 10.16
CA MET A 95 -11.44 -14.12 11.63
C MET A 95 -12.86 -14.36 12.14
N ALA A 96 -13.87 -13.78 11.49
CA ALA A 96 -15.27 -14.01 11.86
C ALA A 96 -15.70 -15.47 11.59
N LEU A 97 -15.31 -16.04 10.45
CA LEU A 97 -15.62 -17.44 10.10
C LEU A 97 -14.83 -18.43 10.97
N CYS A 98 -13.59 -18.13 11.35
CA CYS A 98 -12.85 -18.95 12.33
C CYS A 98 -13.56 -19.06 13.68
N ARG A 99 -14.23 -17.99 14.14
CA ARG A 99 -15.02 -18.04 15.40
C ARG A 99 -16.27 -18.93 15.29
N GLU A 100 -16.88 -19.02 14.11
CA GLU A 100 -18.11 -19.80 13.89
C GLU A 100 -17.85 -21.24 13.43
N PHE A 101 -16.77 -21.50 12.71
CA PHE A 101 -16.47 -22.80 12.12
C PHE A 101 -15.19 -23.45 12.67
N GLY A 102 -14.44 -22.77 13.54
CA GLY A 102 -13.13 -23.21 14.03
C GLY A 102 -11.98 -22.89 13.05
N PRO A 103 -10.77 -22.58 13.57
CA PRO A 103 -9.61 -22.16 12.76
C PRO A 103 -9.11 -23.26 11.80
N ASP A 104 -9.35 -24.55 12.12
CA ASP A 104 -8.92 -25.66 11.28
C ASP A 104 -9.80 -25.85 10.03
N ASN A 105 -11.03 -25.35 10.04
CA ASN A 105 -11.98 -25.46 8.92
C ASN A 105 -11.99 -24.24 7.99
N VAL A 106 -11.23 -23.18 8.36
CA VAL A 106 -11.19 -21.94 7.58
C VAL A 106 -9.78 -21.65 7.14
N GLY A 107 -9.59 -21.39 5.87
CA GLY A 107 -8.34 -20.99 5.27
C GLY A 107 -8.34 -19.55 4.83
N LEU A 108 -7.14 -18.97 4.72
CA LEU A 108 -6.89 -17.64 4.19
C LEU A 108 -5.92 -17.74 3.01
N SER A 109 -6.22 -17.04 1.93
CA SER A 109 -5.27 -16.81 0.85
C SER A 109 -5.38 -15.37 0.36
N THR A 110 -4.33 -14.61 0.61
CA THR A 110 -4.14 -13.26 0.08
C THR A 110 -2.76 -13.19 -0.54
N GLY A 111 -2.51 -12.20 -1.39
CA GLY A 111 -1.21 -12.14 -2.03
C GLY A 111 0.01 -12.03 -1.07
N ASP A 112 -0.20 -11.87 0.24
CA ASP A 112 0.88 -11.69 1.24
C ASP A 112 0.85 -12.77 2.33
N ALA A 113 -0.30 -13.43 2.52
CA ALA A 113 -0.48 -14.43 3.57
C ALA A 113 -1.30 -15.61 3.05
N SER A 114 -0.86 -16.81 3.40
CA SER A 114 -1.59 -18.04 3.13
C SER A 114 -1.58 -18.90 4.37
N VAL A 115 -2.78 -19.27 4.84
CA VAL A 115 -2.99 -20.09 6.03
C VAL A 115 -4.05 -21.12 5.71
N ASN A 116 -3.80 -22.38 6.06
CA ASN A 116 -4.76 -23.49 5.94
C ASN A 116 -5.52 -23.51 4.60
N ARG A 117 -4.78 -23.53 3.52
CA ARG A 117 -5.28 -23.27 2.16
C ARG A 117 -6.27 -24.29 1.64
N ASP A 118 -6.15 -25.53 2.10
CA ASP A 118 -6.99 -26.67 1.70
C ASP A 118 -8.25 -26.81 2.56
N ALA A 119 -8.49 -25.86 3.46
CA ALA A 119 -9.66 -25.84 4.32
C ALA A 119 -10.97 -25.91 3.51
N PRO A 120 -12.04 -26.47 4.12
CA PRO A 120 -13.37 -26.49 3.52
C PRO A 120 -13.93 -25.11 3.16
N ILE A 121 -13.59 -24.08 3.96
CA ILE A 121 -13.93 -22.69 3.69
C ILE A 121 -12.63 -21.93 3.40
N LEU A 122 -12.52 -21.31 2.24
CA LEU A 122 -11.36 -20.48 1.88
C LEU A 122 -11.77 -19.02 1.74
N CYS A 123 -11.17 -18.14 2.55
CA CYS A 123 -11.29 -16.69 2.42
C CYS A 123 -10.17 -16.17 1.52
N CYS A 124 -10.49 -15.48 0.43
CA CYS A 124 -9.47 -14.97 -0.49
C CYS A 124 -9.89 -13.68 -1.19
N THR A 125 -8.92 -13.01 -1.82
CA THR A 125 -9.22 -11.89 -2.72
C THR A 125 -9.80 -12.38 -4.05
N ALA A 126 -10.50 -11.50 -4.76
CA ALA A 126 -11.13 -11.86 -6.05
C ALA A 126 -10.10 -12.33 -7.09
N GLU A 127 -8.90 -11.79 -7.07
CA GLU A 127 -7.81 -12.17 -7.98
C GLU A 127 -7.38 -13.63 -7.79
N ILE A 128 -7.36 -14.11 -6.55
CA ILE A 128 -7.00 -15.51 -6.25
C ILE A 128 -8.09 -16.47 -6.74
N LEU A 129 -9.36 -16.13 -6.48
CA LEU A 129 -10.48 -16.93 -7.03
C LEU A 129 -10.44 -16.93 -8.57
N ALA A 130 -10.16 -15.78 -9.20
CA ALA A 130 -10.02 -15.70 -10.64
C ALA A 130 -8.88 -16.58 -11.17
N ASN A 131 -7.72 -16.61 -10.50
CA ASN A 131 -6.60 -17.48 -10.89
C ASN A 131 -6.95 -18.96 -10.78
N ILE A 132 -7.61 -19.40 -9.70
CA ILE A 132 -8.12 -20.78 -9.55
C ILE A 132 -9.07 -21.09 -10.72
N ALA A 133 -10.02 -20.19 -11.01
CA ALA A 133 -10.99 -20.34 -12.06
C ALA A 133 -10.37 -20.39 -13.48
N LEU A 134 -9.32 -19.61 -13.73
CA LEU A 134 -8.57 -19.64 -14.99
C LEU A 134 -7.75 -20.93 -15.16
N ARG A 135 -7.10 -21.40 -14.11
CA ARG A 135 -6.23 -22.61 -14.17
C ARG A 135 -7.03 -23.90 -14.26
N GLU A 136 -8.09 -24.01 -13.50
CA GLU A 136 -8.81 -25.28 -13.31
C GLU A 136 -10.18 -25.29 -14.01
N GLY A 137 -10.84 -24.15 -14.14
CA GLY A 137 -12.15 -24.03 -14.79
C GLY A 137 -13.19 -24.93 -14.17
N ALA A 138 -13.88 -25.71 -14.99
CA ALA A 138 -14.91 -26.67 -14.55
C ALA A 138 -14.37 -27.79 -13.64
N GLN A 139 -13.05 -27.99 -13.56
CA GLN A 139 -12.43 -29.03 -12.72
C GLN A 139 -12.02 -28.49 -11.34
N ALA A 140 -12.17 -27.19 -11.11
CA ALA A 140 -11.84 -26.58 -9.83
C ALA A 140 -12.66 -27.20 -8.70
N ASN A 141 -11.99 -27.54 -7.60
CA ASN A 141 -12.65 -28.03 -6.39
C ASN A 141 -13.32 -26.86 -5.64
N VAL A 142 -14.31 -26.26 -6.29
CA VAL A 142 -15.09 -25.11 -5.79
C VAL A 142 -16.54 -25.35 -6.13
N GLN A 143 -17.37 -25.60 -5.12
CA GLN A 143 -18.80 -25.86 -5.30
C GLN A 143 -19.68 -24.70 -4.91
N GLU A 144 -19.19 -23.84 -3.98
CA GLU A 144 -19.93 -22.70 -3.45
C GLU A 144 -19.06 -21.45 -3.46
N VAL A 145 -19.59 -20.33 -3.91
CA VAL A 145 -18.86 -19.06 -4.00
C VAL A 145 -19.70 -17.91 -3.44
N VAL A 146 -19.16 -17.24 -2.43
CA VAL A 146 -19.67 -15.98 -1.92
C VAL A 146 -18.82 -14.85 -2.49
N MET A 147 -19.44 -13.90 -3.20
CA MET A 147 -18.79 -12.69 -3.72
C MET A 147 -19.33 -11.48 -2.98
N ASP A 148 -18.61 -11.04 -1.95
CA ASP A 148 -19.01 -9.89 -1.14
C ASP A 148 -18.51 -8.58 -1.75
N GLU A 149 -19.30 -7.53 -1.68
CA GLU A 149 -19.08 -6.24 -2.36
C GLU A 149 -18.98 -6.38 -3.89
N PHE A 150 -19.90 -7.14 -4.47
CA PHE A 150 -19.92 -7.48 -5.90
C PHE A 150 -19.95 -6.27 -6.85
N HIS A 151 -20.27 -5.08 -6.37
CA HIS A 151 -20.21 -3.85 -7.16
C HIS A 151 -18.79 -3.56 -7.72
N TYR A 152 -17.74 -4.15 -7.15
CA TYR A 152 -16.36 -4.10 -7.71
C TYR A 152 -16.22 -4.76 -9.08
N TYR A 153 -17.24 -5.49 -9.54
CA TYR A 153 -17.34 -5.95 -10.93
C TYR A 153 -17.16 -4.80 -11.94
N ALA A 154 -17.61 -3.59 -11.63
CA ALA A 154 -17.47 -2.39 -12.45
C ALA A 154 -16.18 -1.61 -12.19
N ASP A 155 -15.31 -2.06 -11.27
CA ASP A 155 -14.02 -1.43 -10.99
C ASP A 155 -13.08 -1.52 -12.20
N ARG A 156 -12.37 -0.41 -12.49
CA ARG A 156 -11.54 -0.30 -13.69
C ARG A 156 -10.36 -1.27 -13.68
N GLU A 157 -9.74 -1.48 -12.52
CA GLU A 157 -8.53 -2.28 -12.38
C GLU A 157 -8.84 -3.72 -11.99
N ARG A 158 -9.85 -3.92 -11.14
CA ARG A 158 -10.15 -5.20 -10.47
C ARG A 158 -11.38 -5.93 -11.01
N GLY A 159 -12.21 -5.28 -11.82
CA GLY A 159 -13.49 -5.85 -12.32
C GLY A 159 -13.34 -7.16 -13.09
N VAL A 160 -12.19 -7.36 -13.75
CA VAL A 160 -11.88 -8.62 -14.46
C VAL A 160 -11.89 -9.82 -13.51
N ALA A 161 -11.31 -9.67 -12.32
CA ALA A 161 -11.25 -10.75 -11.32
C ALA A 161 -12.64 -11.16 -10.81
N TRP A 162 -13.59 -10.22 -10.79
CA TRP A 162 -14.99 -10.48 -10.44
C TRP A 162 -15.76 -11.18 -11.56
N GLN A 163 -15.40 -10.90 -12.83
CA GLN A 163 -16.10 -11.50 -13.97
C GLN A 163 -15.65 -12.93 -14.28
N VAL A 164 -14.35 -13.22 -14.16
CA VAL A 164 -13.77 -14.51 -14.56
C VAL A 164 -14.46 -15.71 -13.92
N PRO A 165 -14.71 -15.77 -12.60
CA PRO A 165 -15.43 -16.90 -11.98
C PRO A 165 -16.82 -17.11 -12.57
N LEU A 166 -17.54 -16.02 -12.91
CA LEU A 166 -18.87 -16.08 -13.52
C LEU A 166 -18.88 -16.57 -14.98
N LEU A 167 -17.70 -16.75 -15.56
CA LEU A 167 -17.53 -17.26 -16.94
C LEU A 167 -16.98 -18.68 -16.98
N THR A 168 -16.31 -19.14 -15.90
CA THR A 168 -15.43 -20.32 -15.96
C THR A 168 -15.72 -21.39 -14.90
N LEU A 169 -16.57 -21.13 -13.91
CA LEU A 169 -16.94 -22.08 -12.85
C LEU A 169 -18.40 -22.56 -12.97
N PRO A 170 -18.75 -23.37 -14.01
CA PRO A 170 -20.13 -23.84 -14.20
C PRO A 170 -20.60 -24.80 -13.11
N GLN A 171 -19.68 -25.42 -12.36
CA GLN A 171 -20.02 -26.32 -11.26
C GLN A 171 -20.36 -25.57 -9.97
N ALA A 172 -20.00 -24.29 -9.85
CA ALA A 172 -20.17 -23.52 -8.62
C ALA A 172 -21.57 -22.87 -8.55
N ARG A 173 -22.12 -22.82 -7.33
CA ARG A 173 -23.29 -22.00 -6.99
C ARG A 173 -22.79 -20.67 -6.43
N PHE A 174 -23.49 -19.58 -6.76
CA PHE A 174 -23.04 -18.23 -6.43
C PHE A 174 -24.02 -17.51 -5.49
N LEU A 175 -23.46 -16.85 -4.49
CA LEU A 175 -24.10 -15.81 -3.69
C LEU A 175 -23.39 -14.48 -3.95
N LEU A 176 -24.02 -13.58 -4.73
CA LEU A 176 -23.51 -12.25 -5.01
C LEU A 176 -24.12 -11.25 -4.03
N MET A 177 -23.30 -10.52 -3.30
CA MET A 177 -23.76 -9.59 -2.25
C MET A 177 -23.22 -8.18 -2.45
N SER A 178 -24.10 -7.20 -2.39
CA SER A 178 -23.72 -5.77 -2.31
C SER A 178 -24.92 -4.92 -1.86
N ALA A 179 -24.66 -3.67 -1.50
CA ALA A 179 -25.69 -2.68 -1.18
C ALA A 179 -26.08 -1.79 -2.37
N THR A 180 -25.34 -1.83 -3.50
CA THR A 180 -25.46 -0.86 -4.59
C THR A 180 -25.31 -1.50 -5.97
N LEU A 181 -26.02 -2.61 -6.24
CA LEU A 181 -25.90 -3.32 -7.52
C LEU A 181 -26.62 -2.60 -8.68
N GLY A 182 -27.71 -1.89 -8.39
CA GLY A 182 -28.57 -1.37 -9.43
C GLY A 182 -29.43 -2.48 -10.05
N ASP A 183 -29.63 -2.44 -11.37
CA ASP A 183 -30.38 -3.47 -12.11
C ASP A 183 -29.54 -4.76 -12.22
N THR A 184 -30.10 -5.88 -11.73
CA THR A 184 -29.47 -7.20 -11.63
C THR A 184 -29.90 -8.20 -12.71
N THR A 185 -30.90 -7.87 -13.52
CA THR A 185 -31.52 -8.79 -14.51
C THR A 185 -30.48 -9.49 -15.39
N PHE A 186 -29.49 -8.75 -15.87
CA PHE A 186 -28.38 -9.30 -16.66
C PHE A 186 -27.64 -10.43 -15.93
N PHE A 187 -27.32 -10.25 -14.64
CA PHE A 187 -26.60 -11.26 -13.86
C PHE A 187 -27.49 -12.48 -13.53
N GLU A 188 -28.77 -12.29 -13.37
CA GLU A 188 -29.71 -13.39 -13.15
C GLU A 188 -29.74 -14.34 -14.36
N GLU A 189 -29.80 -13.77 -15.56
CA GLU A 189 -29.76 -14.53 -16.82
C GLU A 189 -28.41 -15.21 -17.04
N GLU A 190 -27.31 -14.50 -16.82
CA GLU A 190 -25.96 -15.02 -17.05
C GLU A 190 -25.60 -16.18 -16.08
N LEU A 191 -25.90 -16.04 -14.80
CA LEU A 191 -25.64 -17.09 -13.81
C LEU A 191 -26.49 -18.34 -14.09
N THR A 192 -27.79 -18.14 -14.40
CA THR A 192 -28.66 -19.25 -14.76
C THR A 192 -28.15 -19.98 -15.99
N ARG A 193 -27.64 -19.23 -16.99
CA ARG A 193 -27.05 -19.81 -18.20
C ARG A 193 -25.74 -20.54 -17.92
N LEU A 194 -24.94 -20.06 -16.96
CA LEU A 194 -23.62 -20.62 -16.64
C LEU A 194 -23.72 -22.02 -16.06
N ASN A 195 -24.53 -22.19 -15.02
CA ASN A 195 -24.57 -23.42 -14.23
C ASN A 195 -25.91 -24.18 -14.28
N GLY A 196 -26.90 -23.67 -15.03
CA GLY A 196 -28.21 -24.27 -15.18
C GLY A 196 -29.08 -24.18 -13.92
N ARG A 197 -28.65 -23.48 -12.86
CA ARG A 197 -29.42 -23.29 -11.63
C ARG A 197 -30.24 -22.01 -11.74
N PRO A 198 -31.50 -22.00 -11.29
CA PRO A 198 -32.26 -20.77 -11.20
C PRO A 198 -31.50 -19.71 -10.37
N THR A 199 -31.58 -18.46 -10.78
CA THR A 199 -30.98 -17.34 -10.07
C THR A 199 -32.08 -16.40 -9.57
N VAL A 200 -32.06 -16.05 -8.30
CA VAL A 200 -33.05 -15.20 -7.66
C VAL A 200 -32.38 -13.94 -7.10
N ALA A 201 -32.94 -12.80 -7.48
CA ALA A 201 -32.53 -11.52 -6.89
C ALA A 201 -33.45 -11.22 -5.69
N VAL A 202 -32.83 -11.14 -4.52
CA VAL A 202 -33.45 -10.68 -3.28
C VAL A 202 -33.03 -9.26 -3.00
N SER A 203 -33.93 -8.32 -3.19
CA SER A 203 -33.67 -6.88 -3.02
C SER A 203 -34.55 -6.29 -1.93
N SER A 204 -34.00 -5.42 -1.11
CA SER A 204 -34.74 -4.61 -0.17
C SER A 204 -34.13 -3.22 -0.10
N THR A 205 -34.99 -2.22 -0.03
CA THR A 205 -34.64 -0.83 0.26
C THR A 205 -34.78 -0.49 1.73
N ASP A 206 -35.38 -1.39 2.50
CA ASP A 206 -35.67 -1.18 3.91
C ASP A 206 -34.38 -1.23 4.71
N ARG A 207 -34.04 -0.14 5.32
CA ARG A 207 -32.87 -0.04 6.19
C ARG A 207 -33.25 -0.31 7.63
N PRO A 208 -32.46 -1.15 8.33
CA PRO A 208 -32.66 -1.34 9.77
C PRO A 208 -32.62 -0.04 10.57
N VAL A 209 -31.78 0.92 10.11
CA VAL A 209 -31.65 2.27 10.67
C VAL A 209 -31.89 3.27 9.54
N PRO A 210 -33.04 4.02 9.54
CA PRO A 210 -33.32 5.01 8.51
C PRO A 210 -32.34 6.17 8.54
N LEU A 211 -32.11 6.83 7.38
CA LEU A 211 -31.18 7.93 7.23
C LEU A 211 -31.92 9.27 7.15
N GLU A 212 -31.43 10.24 7.92
CA GLU A 212 -31.77 11.65 7.79
C GLU A 212 -30.66 12.40 7.05
N HIS A 213 -31.08 13.27 6.12
CA HIS A 213 -30.15 14.01 5.27
C HIS A 213 -30.20 15.50 5.58
N ALA A 214 -29.04 16.14 5.77
CA ALA A 214 -28.90 17.55 6.05
C ALA A 214 -27.79 18.19 5.20
N TYR A 215 -28.02 19.46 4.81
CA TYR A 215 -26.99 20.24 4.10
C TYR A 215 -26.53 21.37 5.02
N SER A 216 -25.24 21.43 5.34
CA SER A 216 -24.68 22.42 6.28
C SER A 216 -23.99 23.58 5.53
N GLU A 217 -24.36 24.77 5.86
CA GLU A 217 -23.73 26.04 5.43
C GLU A 217 -22.88 26.67 6.55
N LEU A 218 -22.68 25.94 7.65
CA LEU A 218 -21.80 26.36 8.75
C LEU A 218 -20.36 25.97 8.46
N PRO A 219 -19.37 26.63 9.08
CA PRO A 219 -17.97 26.14 9.04
C PRO A 219 -17.86 24.71 9.57
N LEU A 220 -16.99 23.89 8.97
CA LEU A 220 -16.84 22.47 9.29
C LEU A 220 -16.68 22.20 10.79
N ALA A 221 -15.83 22.98 11.50
CA ALA A 221 -15.64 22.84 12.94
C ALA A 221 -16.96 23.06 13.73
N LYS A 222 -17.75 24.07 13.34
CA LYS A 222 -19.06 24.35 13.99
C LYS A 222 -20.10 23.30 13.66
N THR A 223 -20.11 22.76 12.45
CA THR A 223 -20.96 21.62 12.09
C THR A 223 -20.65 20.42 13.00
N LEU A 224 -19.36 20.10 13.20
CA LEU A 224 -18.92 19.02 14.07
C LEU A 224 -19.29 19.25 15.54
N GLU A 225 -19.05 20.46 16.07
CA GLU A 225 -19.44 20.82 17.44
C GLU A 225 -20.95 20.62 17.67
N SER A 226 -21.77 21.07 16.73
CA SER A 226 -23.22 20.87 16.79
C SER A 226 -23.60 19.39 16.75
N LEU A 227 -23.02 18.61 15.83
CA LEU A 227 -23.32 17.17 15.71
C LEU A 227 -22.94 16.41 16.98
N VAL A 228 -21.79 16.73 17.58
CA VAL A 228 -21.35 16.08 18.83
C VAL A 228 -22.23 16.51 20.00
N ALA A 229 -22.57 17.81 20.12
CA ALA A 229 -23.45 18.34 21.17
C ALA A 229 -24.87 17.76 21.07
N ASP A 230 -25.39 17.55 19.86
CA ASP A 230 -26.69 16.91 19.60
C ASP A 230 -26.68 15.39 19.87
N GLY A 231 -25.56 14.84 20.35
CA GLY A 231 -25.41 13.38 20.59
C GLY A 231 -25.33 12.53 19.32
N LYS A 232 -24.98 13.11 18.16
CA LYS A 232 -24.89 12.42 16.86
C LYS A 232 -23.51 11.82 16.57
N ALA A 233 -22.64 11.70 17.58
CA ALA A 233 -21.36 11.00 17.50
C ALA A 233 -21.54 9.46 17.60
N PRO A 234 -20.64 8.65 17.02
CA PRO A 234 -19.42 9.01 16.25
C PRO A 234 -19.73 9.63 14.88
N VAL A 235 -18.96 10.66 14.53
CA VAL A 235 -19.05 11.34 13.22
C VAL A 235 -17.88 10.89 12.34
N TYR A 236 -18.20 10.27 11.21
CA TYR A 236 -17.23 9.98 10.17
C TYR A 236 -17.11 11.14 9.20
N VAL A 237 -15.99 11.83 9.21
CA VAL A 237 -15.68 12.96 8.33
C VAL A 237 -14.97 12.44 7.09
N VAL A 238 -15.68 12.51 5.96
CA VAL A 238 -15.20 11.95 4.68
C VAL A 238 -14.37 12.97 3.93
N HIS A 239 -13.11 12.65 3.73
CA HIS A 239 -12.16 13.36 2.87
C HIS A 239 -11.84 12.53 1.63
N PHE A 240 -11.29 13.16 0.59
CA PHE A 240 -10.90 12.46 -0.63
C PHE A 240 -9.37 12.42 -0.84
N THR A 241 -8.61 12.95 0.13
CA THR A 241 -7.16 12.81 0.20
C THR A 241 -6.72 12.46 1.63
N GLN A 242 -5.62 11.71 1.73
CA GLN A 242 -5.03 11.34 3.03
C GLN A 242 -4.52 12.56 3.78
N LEU A 243 -3.98 13.54 3.05
CA LEU A 243 -3.46 14.79 3.60
C LEU A 243 -4.57 15.59 4.29
N GLU A 244 -5.71 15.79 3.63
CA GLU A 244 -6.86 16.49 4.20
C GLU A 244 -7.40 15.79 5.44
N ALA A 245 -7.49 14.46 5.41
CA ALA A 245 -7.94 13.68 6.57
C ALA A 245 -7.01 13.88 7.78
N ALA A 246 -5.69 13.86 7.56
CA ALA A 246 -4.71 14.06 8.63
C ALA A 246 -4.68 15.51 9.14
N GLN A 247 -4.79 16.50 8.26
CA GLN A 247 -4.89 17.92 8.64
C GLN A 247 -6.14 18.16 9.48
N SER A 248 -7.30 17.67 9.04
CA SER A 248 -8.54 17.77 9.79
C SER A 248 -8.47 17.09 11.15
N ALA A 249 -7.83 15.91 11.24
CA ALA A 249 -7.61 15.25 12.53
C ALA A 249 -6.77 16.11 13.48
N GLN A 250 -5.74 16.80 12.96
CA GLN A 250 -4.92 17.72 13.75
C GLN A 250 -5.72 18.97 14.15
N ASP A 251 -6.47 19.60 13.25
CA ASP A 251 -7.24 20.82 13.51
C ASP A 251 -8.34 20.58 14.54
N PHE A 252 -8.99 19.41 14.48
CA PHE A 252 -10.07 19.05 15.41
C PHE A 252 -9.57 18.75 16.82
N THR A 253 -8.26 18.63 17.07
CA THR A 253 -7.72 18.54 18.43
C THR A 253 -8.03 19.79 19.28
N SER A 254 -8.28 20.93 18.61
CA SER A 254 -8.72 22.16 19.26
C SER A 254 -10.18 22.10 19.75
N LEU A 255 -10.98 21.16 19.22
CA LEU A 255 -12.36 20.94 19.65
C LEU A 255 -12.39 20.08 20.91
N ASN A 256 -13.10 20.56 21.93
CA ASN A 256 -13.23 19.78 23.17
C ASN A 256 -14.43 18.82 23.10
N VAL A 257 -14.29 17.75 22.28
CA VAL A 257 -15.40 16.82 21.99
C VAL A 257 -15.56 15.68 23.00
N CYS A 258 -14.57 15.47 23.88
CA CYS A 258 -14.58 14.41 24.89
C CYS A 258 -14.58 14.97 26.31
N SER A 259 -15.37 14.36 27.20
CA SER A 259 -15.31 14.61 28.65
C SER A 259 -13.97 14.14 29.26
N ARG A 260 -13.72 14.54 30.52
CA ARG A 260 -12.52 14.11 31.24
C ARG A 260 -12.49 12.58 31.46
N GLU A 261 -13.65 11.99 31.71
CA GLU A 261 -13.82 10.55 31.92
C GLU A 261 -13.58 9.77 30.62
N GLU A 262 -14.12 10.25 29.52
CA GLU A 262 -13.89 9.65 28.19
C GLU A 262 -12.41 9.69 27.78
N LYS A 263 -11.72 10.81 28.07
CA LYS A 263 -10.27 10.91 27.85
C LYS A 263 -9.46 9.92 28.72
N ALA A 264 -9.90 9.70 29.97
CA ALA A 264 -9.28 8.69 30.86
C ALA A 264 -9.52 7.26 30.34
N ALA A 265 -10.75 6.95 29.90
CA ALA A 265 -11.08 5.66 29.30
C ALA A 265 -10.26 5.37 28.02
N LEU A 266 -10.10 6.38 27.16
CA LEU A 266 -9.22 6.28 25.97
C LEU A 266 -7.77 6.05 26.35
N ALA A 267 -7.25 6.77 27.35
CA ALA A 267 -5.87 6.58 27.82
C ALA A 267 -5.64 5.15 28.29
N GLY A 268 -6.54 4.58 29.10
CA GLY A 268 -6.49 3.19 29.55
C GLY A 268 -6.63 2.18 28.40
N ALA A 269 -7.50 2.47 27.42
CA ALA A 269 -7.71 1.56 26.28
C ALA A 269 -6.48 1.46 25.35
N VAL A 270 -5.60 2.46 25.32
CA VAL A 270 -4.37 2.49 24.50
C VAL A 270 -3.10 2.22 25.30
N GLU A 271 -3.18 1.97 26.61
CA GLU A 271 -2.02 1.86 27.50
C GLU A 271 -1.06 0.72 27.12
N GLY A 272 -1.57 -0.41 26.70
CA GLY A 272 -0.76 -1.56 26.26
C GLY A 272 -0.32 -1.51 24.78
N PHE A 273 -0.72 -0.50 24.02
CA PHE A 273 -0.44 -0.48 22.60
C PHE A 273 0.88 0.22 22.27
N LYS A 274 1.73 -0.44 21.46
CA LYS A 274 3.06 0.07 21.08
C LYS A 274 2.96 1.03 19.88
N PHE A 275 3.08 2.34 20.13
CA PHE A 275 3.15 3.39 19.10
C PHE A 275 4.59 3.60 18.62
N ASN A 276 5.24 2.54 18.15
CA ASN A 276 6.67 2.51 17.83
C ASN A 276 7.03 2.98 16.40
N SER A 277 6.04 3.30 15.55
CA SER A 277 6.36 3.92 14.24
C SER A 277 6.54 5.43 14.37
N PRO A 278 7.24 6.06 13.42
CA PRO A 278 7.42 7.51 13.39
C PRO A 278 6.12 8.33 13.41
N TYR A 279 5.02 7.77 12.89
CA TYR A 279 3.68 8.39 12.93
C TYR A 279 2.90 8.10 14.23
N GLY A 280 3.36 7.14 15.01
CA GLY A 280 2.71 6.69 16.24
C GLY A 280 2.39 7.80 17.24
N PRO A 281 3.32 8.74 17.54
CA PRO A 281 3.08 9.86 18.47
C PRO A 281 1.90 10.74 18.07
N ASP A 282 1.75 11.08 16.78
CA ASP A 282 0.64 11.89 16.27
C ASP A 282 -0.70 11.16 16.43
N ILE A 283 -0.73 9.88 16.03
CA ILE A 283 -1.94 9.04 16.17
C ILE A 283 -2.34 8.95 17.65
N LYS A 284 -1.38 8.70 18.56
CA LYS A 284 -1.62 8.66 20.00
C LYS A 284 -2.18 9.97 20.54
N LYS A 285 -1.66 11.10 20.03
CA LYS A 285 -2.14 12.45 20.39
C LYS A 285 -3.61 12.62 19.99
N TRP A 286 -3.98 12.30 18.75
CA TRP A 286 -5.37 12.45 18.27
C TRP A 286 -6.33 11.51 18.98
N LEU A 287 -5.95 10.26 19.20
CA LEU A 287 -6.77 9.30 19.94
C LEU A 287 -7.09 9.78 21.35
N ARG A 288 -6.15 10.43 22.05
CA ARG A 288 -6.41 11.01 23.38
C ARG A 288 -7.48 12.11 23.37
N HIS A 289 -7.75 12.74 22.22
CA HIS A 289 -8.83 13.72 22.04
C HIS A 289 -10.12 13.10 21.50
N GLY A 290 -10.20 11.78 21.37
CA GLY A 290 -11.37 11.08 20.83
C GLY A 290 -11.48 11.16 19.31
N ILE A 291 -10.37 11.47 18.64
CA ILE A 291 -10.28 11.62 17.18
C ILE A 291 -9.49 10.44 16.63
N GLY A 292 -10.10 9.66 15.73
CA GLY A 292 -9.47 8.61 14.95
C GLY A 292 -9.09 9.12 13.56
N LEU A 293 -7.98 8.61 13.01
CA LEU A 293 -7.60 8.82 11.62
C LEU A 293 -7.59 7.47 10.89
N HIS A 294 -8.33 7.33 9.79
CA HIS A 294 -8.43 6.07 9.07
C HIS A 294 -8.33 6.24 7.55
N HIS A 295 -7.25 5.78 6.96
CA HIS A 295 -7.05 5.74 5.51
C HIS A 295 -6.04 4.65 5.10
N ALA A 296 -5.97 4.32 3.81
CA ALA A 296 -5.10 3.27 3.27
C ALA A 296 -3.58 3.53 3.44
N GLY A 297 -3.19 4.78 3.73
CA GLY A 297 -1.79 5.15 4.00
C GLY A 297 -1.32 4.90 5.43
N LEU A 298 -2.21 4.45 6.34
CA LEU A 298 -1.83 4.04 7.70
C LEU A 298 -1.36 2.59 7.72
N LEU A 299 -0.45 2.30 8.67
CA LEU A 299 -0.09 0.91 8.96
C LEU A 299 -1.32 0.11 9.43
N PRO A 300 -1.42 -1.18 9.05
CA PRO A 300 -2.55 -2.03 9.43
C PRO A 300 -2.86 -2.03 10.93
N LYS A 301 -1.82 -2.11 11.79
CA LYS A 301 -1.97 -2.10 13.25
C LYS A 301 -2.73 -0.87 13.79
N TYR A 302 -2.53 0.30 13.20
CA TYR A 302 -3.25 1.51 13.62
C TYR A 302 -4.68 1.53 13.14
N ARG A 303 -4.95 1.04 11.92
CA ARG A 303 -6.32 0.89 11.42
C ARG A 303 -7.14 -0.02 12.32
N VAL A 304 -6.60 -1.20 12.65
CA VAL A 304 -7.25 -2.15 13.57
C VAL A 304 -7.49 -1.53 14.95
N LEU A 305 -6.51 -0.81 15.52
CA LEU A 305 -6.69 -0.11 16.79
C LEU A 305 -7.85 0.89 16.73
N ILE A 306 -7.92 1.72 15.68
CA ILE A 306 -8.98 2.73 15.52
C ILE A 306 -10.34 2.05 15.38
N GLU A 307 -10.43 0.97 14.63
CA GLU A 307 -11.64 0.16 14.48
C GLU A 307 -12.11 -0.42 15.83
N GLN A 308 -11.19 -0.98 16.61
CA GLN A 308 -11.49 -1.51 17.95
C GLN A 308 -11.94 -0.42 18.92
N LEU A 309 -11.30 0.75 18.91
CA LEU A 309 -11.71 1.89 19.75
C LEU A 309 -13.08 2.45 19.32
N ALA A 310 -13.36 2.48 18.03
CA ALA A 310 -14.66 2.88 17.51
C ALA A 310 -15.75 1.88 17.89
N GLN A 311 -15.50 0.57 17.80
CA GLN A 311 -16.41 -0.50 18.24
C GLN A 311 -16.72 -0.42 19.73
N LYS A 312 -15.76 0.00 20.56
CA LYS A 312 -15.95 0.27 21.99
C LYS A 312 -16.68 1.59 22.28
N GLY A 313 -17.02 2.38 21.23
CA GLY A 313 -17.71 3.66 21.38
C GLY A 313 -16.85 4.79 21.95
N LEU A 314 -15.51 4.62 21.97
CA LEU A 314 -14.58 5.58 22.58
C LEU A 314 -14.23 6.76 21.67
N LEU A 315 -14.41 6.64 20.34
CA LEU A 315 -14.12 7.72 19.39
C LEU A 315 -15.36 8.58 19.12
N LYS A 316 -15.18 9.90 19.06
CA LYS A 316 -16.24 10.87 18.72
C LYS A 316 -16.19 11.30 17.26
N ILE A 317 -15.01 11.45 16.71
CA ILE A 317 -14.75 11.87 15.33
C ILE A 317 -13.80 10.87 14.71
N ILE A 318 -14.08 10.47 13.47
CA ILE A 318 -13.19 9.63 12.68
C ILE A 318 -12.97 10.37 11.36
N CYS A 319 -11.76 10.90 11.16
CA CYS A 319 -11.34 11.48 9.88
C CYS A 319 -10.84 10.37 8.97
N GLY A 320 -11.38 10.26 7.77
CA GLY A 320 -10.93 9.23 6.86
C GLY A 320 -11.22 9.53 5.39
N THR A 321 -10.70 8.67 4.51
CA THR A 321 -10.96 8.76 3.08
C THR A 321 -12.16 7.90 2.68
N ASP A 322 -12.70 8.10 1.49
CA ASP A 322 -13.79 7.32 0.91
C ASP A 322 -13.54 5.79 0.96
N THR A 323 -12.27 5.36 1.07
CA THR A 323 -11.89 3.96 1.24
C THR A 323 -12.40 3.33 2.54
N LEU A 324 -12.67 4.10 3.59
CA LEU A 324 -13.38 3.62 4.78
C LEU A 324 -14.83 3.19 4.44
N GLY A 325 -15.36 3.69 3.33
CA GLY A 325 -16.65 3.27 2.78
C GLY A 325 -16.71 1.80 2.36
N VAL A 326 -15.59 1.08 2.30
CA VAL A 326 -15.53 -0.30 1.80
C VAL A 326 -15.06 -1.25 2.89
N GLY A 327 -15.95 -2.13 3.33
CA GLY A 327 -15.60 -3.38 4.03
C GLY A 327 -15.18 -3.27 5.50
N ILE A 328 -15.31 -2.12 6.19
CA ILE A 328 -14.87 -1.98 7.57
C ILE A 328 -16.07 -1.88 8.51
N ASN A 329 -16.07 -2.69 9.56
CA ASN A 329 -17.13 -2.72 10.57
C ASN A 329 -16.87 -1.67 11.68
N VAL A 330 -16.90 -0.39 11.29
CA VAL A 330 -16.82 0.73 12.24
C VAL A 330 -18.24 1.26 12.51
N PRO A 331 -18.68 1.29 13.77
CA PRO A 331 -20.00 1.80 14.10
C PRO A 331 -20.06 3.33 13.99
N ILE A 332 -20.61 3.82 12.88
CA ILE A 332 -20.74 5.24 12.55
C ILE A 332 -22.20 5.67 12.73
N ARG A 333 -22.47 6.71 13.52
CA ARG A 333 -23.80 7.28 13.65
C ARG A 333 -24.07 8.33 12.58
N THR A 334 -23.07 9.18 12.30
CA THR A 334 -23.18 10.29 11.33
C THR A 334 -22.08 10.21 10.29
N VAL A 335 -22.43 10.35 9.02
CA VAL A 335 -21.48 10.55 7.91
C VAL A 335 -21.53 12.02 7.50
N LEU A 336 -20.38 12.69 7.50
CA LEU A 336 -20.23 14.08 7.09
C LEU A 336 -19.31 14.16 5.86
N PHE A 337 -19.90 14.48 4.71
CA PHE A 337 -19.15 14.74 3.47
C PHE A 337 -18.56 16.14 3.51
N THR A 338 -17.24 16.26 3.45
CA THR A 338 -16.56 17.57 3.34
C THR A 338 -16.73 18.18 1.95
N ARG A 339 -16.90 17.34 0.94
CA ARG A 339 -17.21 17.72 -0.45
C ARG A 339 -17.99 16.61 -1.17
N LEU A 340 -18.64 16.96 -2.29
CA LEU A 340 -19.39 16.02 -3.13
C LEU A 340 -18.70 15.76 -4.48
N CYS A 341 -17.39 16.01 -4.56
CA CYS A 341 -16.60 15.73 -5.76
C CYS A 341 -15.29 15.00 -5.38
N LYS A 342 -14.81 14.17 -6.30
CA LYS A 342 -13.54 13.43 -6.17
C LYS A 342 -12.77 13.40 -7.48
N PHE A 343 -11.47 13.10 -7.41
CA PHE A 343 -10.65 12.85 -8.58
C PHE A 343 -10.87 11.41 -9.07
N ASP A 344 -11.17 11.24 -10.37
CA ASP A 344 -11.49 9.94 -10.99
C ASP A 344 -10.27 9.25 -11.63
N GLY A 345 -9.06 9.80 -11.41
CA GLY A 345 -7.82 9.38 -12.05
C GLY A 345 -7.41 10.26 -13.25
N GLN A 346 -8.34 11.09 -13.79
CA GLN A 346 -8.08 12.00 -14.89
C GLN A 346 -8.51 13.44 -14.59
N LYS A 347 -9.67 13.60 -13.95
CA LYS A 347 -10.25 14.91 -13.62
C LYS A 347 -11.08 14.83 -12.35
N THR A 348 -11.39 15.97 -11.77
CA THR A 348 -12.35 16.05 -10.65
C THR A 348 -13.77 15.99 -11.20
N VAL A 349 -14.60 15.12 -10.63
CA VAL A 349 -16.00 14.88 -10.99
C VAL A 349 -16.90 14.85 -9.75
N ILE A 350 -18.19 15.12 -9.90
CA ILE A 350 -19.17 14.87 -8.84
C ILE A 350 -19.23 13.37 -8.57
N LEU A 351 -19.46 13.00 -7.30
CA LEU A 351 -19.62 11.61 -6.89
C LEU A 351 -20.68 10.90 -7.74
N SER A 352 -20.45 9.64 -8.08
CA SER A 352 -21.49 8.79 -8.62
C SER A 352 -22.56 8.51 -7.56
N ALA A 353 -23.79 8.15 -7.96
CA ALA A 353 -24.83 7.76 -7.01
C ALA A 353 -24.38 6.54 -6.19
N ARG A 354 -23.68 5.59 -6.81
CA ARG A 354 -23.08 4.43 -6.12
C ARG A 354 -22.10 4.83 -5.04
N ASP A 355 -21.10 5.68 -5.36
CA ASP A 355 -20.11 6.15 -4.37
C ASP A 355 -20.80 6.83 -3.19
N PHE A 356 -21.75 7.71 -3.50
CA PHE A 356 -22.50 8.44 -2.48
C PHE A 356 -23.27 7.48 -1.55
N HIS A 357 -24.04 6.55 -2.12
CA HIS A 357 -24.85 5.60 -1.32
C HIS A 357 -23.98 4.61 -0.53
N GLN A 358 -22.81 4.22 -1.03
CA GLN A 358 -21.87 3.37 -0.29
C GLN A 358 -21.33 4.05 0.95
N ILE A 359 -20.91 5.31 0.81
CA ILE A 359 -20.36 6.10 1.92
C ILE A 359 -21.49 6.49 2.89
N ALA A 360 -22.59 7.06 2.38
CA ALA A 360 -23.77 7.43 3.17
C ALA A 360 -24.37 6.22 3.91
N GLY A 361 -24.32 5.06 3.27
CA GLY A 361 -24.81 3.80 3.80
C GLY A 361 -24.13 3.34 5.10
N ARG A 362 -22.99 3.92 5.47
CA ARG A 362 -22.29 3.62 6.73
C ARG A 362 -22.94 4.31 7.94
N ALA A 363 -23.79 5.33 7.73
CA ALA A 363 -24.48 6.01 8.82
C ALA A 363 -25.56 5.13 9.46
N GLY A 364 -25.68 5.20 10.78
CA GLY A 364 -26.68 4.47 11.56
C GLY A 364 -26.20 3.07 12.00
N ARG A 365 -26.08 2.86 13.30
CA ARG A 365 -25.58 1.62 13.93
C ARG A 365 -26.75 0.71 14.30
N LYS A 366 -26.84 -0.44 13.66
CA LYS A 366 -27.84 -1.45 14.03
C LYS A 366 -27.72 -1.83 15.52
N GLY A 367 -28.84 -1.82 16.24
CA GLY A 367 -28.90 -2.17 17.67
C GLY A 367 -28.47 -1.06 18.64
N PHE A 368 -28.03 0.10 18.13
CA PHE A 368 -27.61 1.25 18.95
C PHE A 368 -28.32 2.54 18.58
N ASP A 369 -28.64 2.74 17.31
CA ASP A 369 -29.21 3.99 16.80
C ASP A 369 -30.59 3.75 16.20
N ASP A 370 -31.52 4.65 16.48
CA ASP A 370 -32.87 4.68 15.85
C ASP A 370 -32.80 5.34 14.46
N ARG A 371 -31.81 6.23 14.26
CA ARG A 371 -31.57 6.99 13.03
C ARG A 371 -30.10 7.22 12.77
N GLY A 372 -29.71 7.22 11.51
CA GLY A 372 -28.41 7.65 11.01
C GLY A 372 -28.51 9.02 10.35
N TRP A 373 -27.43 9.81 10.40
CA TRP A 373 -27.38 11.13 9.78
C TRP A 373 -26.36 11.17 8.65
N VAL A 374 -26.76 11.79 7.54
CA VAL A 374 -25.89 12.06 6.40
C VAL A 374 -25.87 13.56 6.17
N VAL A 375 -24.72 14.17 6.40
CA VAL A 375 -24.54 15.62 6.28
C VAL A 375 -23.61 15.93 5.14
N ALA A 376 -23.98 16.85 4.25
CA ALA A 376 -23.10 17.38 3.22
C ALA A 376 -22.72 18.83 3.57
N GLN A 377 -21.41 19.11 3.55
CA GLN A 377 -20.86 20.42 3.81
C GLN A 377 -20.95 21.28 2.54
N ALA A 378 -21.40 22.53 2.66
CA ALA A 378 -21.33 23.49 1.56
C ALA A 378 -19.87 23.80 1.20
N PRO A 379 -19.57 24.19 -0.05
CA PRO A 379 -18.23 24.65 -0.44
C PRO A 379 -17.76 25.83 0.42
N GLU A 380 -16.47 25.88 0.74
CA GLU A 380 -15.91 26.89 1.64
C GLU A 380 -16.16 28.33 1.15
N HIS A 381 -15.98 28.58 -0.16
CA HIS A 381 -16.25 29.90 -0.75
C HIS A 381 -17.72 30.34 -0.59
N VAL A 382 -18.67 29.38 -0.59
CA VAL A 382 -20.10 29.66 -0.34
C VAL A 382 -20.31 30.08 1.12
N ILE A 383 -19.72 29.33 2.06
CA ILE A 383 -19.79 29.61 3.50
C ILE A 383 -19.19 30.99 3.81
N GLU A 384 -18.03 31.30 3.23
CA GLU A 384 -17.39 32.60 3.40
C GLU A 384 -18.21 33.74 2.81
N ASN A 385 -18.78 33.52 1.60
CA ASN A 385 -19.66 34.52 0.99
C ASN A 385 -20.93 34.76 1.83
N LEU A 386 -21.49 33.73 2.46
CA LEU A 386 -22.61 33.88 3.39
C LEU A 386 -22.20 34.69 4.64
N LYS A 387 -21.00 34.47 5.20
CA LYS A 387 -20.46 35.26 6.30
C LYS A 387 -20.24 36.71 5.88
N LEU A 388 -19.66 36.96 4.70
CA LEU A 388 -19.44 38.30 4.16
C LEU A 388 -20.75 39.01 3.90
N ALA A 389 -21.77 38.33 3.37
CA ALA A 389 -23.10 38.91 3.16
C ALA A 389 -23.76 39.34 4.49
N LYS A 390 -23.69 38.50 5.53
CA LYS A 390 -24.16 38.84 6.87
C LYS A 390 -23.42 40.02 7.48
N LYS A 391 -22.09 40.10 7.29
CA LYS A 391 -21.27 41.24 7.75
C LYS A 391 -21.57 42.52 6.96
N SER A 392 -21.70 42.41 5.64
CA SER A 392 -22.06 43.53 4.76
C SER A 392 -23.45 44.15 5.10
N ALA A 393 -24.43 43.27 5.38
CA ALA A 393 -25.78 43.71 5.83
C ALA A 393 -25.72 44.43 7.17
N ARG A 394 -24.73 44.11 8.03
CA ARG A 394 -24.54 44.78 9.34
C ARG A 394 -23.74 46.07 9.25
N ASP A 395 -22.70 46.10 8.39
CA ASP A 395 -21.72 47.20 8.34
C ASP A 395 -21.91 48.13 7.13
N GLY A 396 -22.91 47.88 6.22
CA GLY A 396 -23.25 48.73 5.07
C GLY A 396 -22.16 48.79 3.97
N LYS A 397 -21.09 47.97 4.04
CA LYS A 397 -19.98 48.01 3.10
C LYS A 397 -20.12 46.98 2.00
N LYS A 398 -19.84 47.33 0.73
CA LYS A 398 -19.77 46.39 -0.39
C LYS A 398 -18.58 45.44 -0.17
N THR A 399 -18.86 44.12 -0.20
CA THR A 399 -17.81 43.07 -0.09
C THR A 399 -17.62 42.37 -1.42
N VAL A 400 -16.39 42.04 -1.74
CA VAL A 400 -16.04 41.23 -2.92
C VAL A 400 -16.35 39.76 -2.60
N LYS A 401 -17.13 39.10 -3.48
CA LYS A 401 -17.44 37.69 -3.34
C LYS A 401 -16.21 36.84 -3.67
N ARG A 402 -15.94 35.84 -2.86
CA ARG A 402 -14.90 34.83 -3.14
C ARG A 402 -15.33 33.91 -4.27
N GLN A 403 -14.45 33.69 -5.22
CA GLN A 403 -14.63 32.77 -6.34
C GLN A 403 -14.30 31.31 -5.91
N PRO A 404 -14.91 30.30 -6.55
CA PRO A 404 -14.52 28.91 -6.35
C PRO A 404 -13.06 28.68 -6.73
N PRO A 405 -12.38 27.64 -6.18
CA PRO A 405 -11.04 27.26 -6.59
C PRO A 405 -10.97 26.95 -8.11
N GLU A 406 -9.92 27.43 -8.80
CA GLU A 406 -9.76 27.24 -10.25
C GLU A 406 -9.33 25.83 -10.65
N LYS A 407 -8.62 25.12 -9.77
CA LYS A 407 -8.05 23.79 -10.04
C LYS A 407 -8.61 22.73 -9.10
N ASN A 408 -8.76 21.52 -9.61
CA ASN A 408 -9.17 20.34 -8.85
C ASN A 408 -10.49 20.48 -8.09
N PHE A 409 -11.41 21.25 -8.63
CA PHE A 409 -12.69 21.56 -8.00
C PHE A 409 -13.83 21.52 -9.00
N VAL A 410 -14.95 20.90 -8.62
CA VAL A 410 -16.25 20.99 -9.30
C VAL A 410 -17.26 21.47 -8.29
N ASN A 411 -17.97 22.51 -8.61
CA ASN A 411 -18.93 23.14 -7.70
C ASN A 411 -20.13 22.22 -7.43
N TRP A 412 -20.57 22.19 -6.17
CA TRP A 412 -21.78 21.50 -5.74
C TRP A 412 -22.64 22.42 -4.86
N ASP A 413 -23.92 22.09 -4.81
CA ASP A 413 -24.91 22.80 -4.02
C ASP A 413 -25.89 21.84 -3.36
N LYS A 414 -26.88 22.38 -2.69
CA LYS A 414 -27.96 21.60 -2.06
C LYS A 414 -28.74 20.77 -3.09
N ASN A 415 -28.93 21.26 -4.32
CA ASN A 415 -29.63 20.51 -5.36
C ASN A 415 -28.79 19.32 -5.85
N THR A 416 -27.48 19.48 -5.95
CA THR A 416 -26.55 18.37 -6.23
C THR A 416 -26.68 17.28 -5.18
N PHE A 417 -26.73 17.66 -3.88
CA PHE A 417 -26.92 16.72 -2.78
C PHE A 417 -28.26 15.98 -2.86
N LEU A 418 -29.37 16.72 -3.08
CA LEU A 418 -30.70 16.13 -3.22
C LEU A 418 -30.78 15.16 -4.42
N ARG A 419 -30.13 15.52 -5.53
CA ARG A 419 -30.04 14.64 -6.71
C ARG A 419 -29.30 13.34 -6.41
N LEU A 420 -28.19 13.39 -5.68
CA LEU A 420 -27.44 12.19 -5.27
C LEU A 420 -28.25 11.29 -4.33
N ILE A 421 -29.04 11.86 -3.42
CA ILE A 421 -29.92 11.09 -2.54
C ILE A 421 -30.99 10.32 -3.36
N ALA A 422 -31.58 10.96 -4.37
CA ALA A 422 -32.68 10.39 -5.14
C ALA A 422 -32.22 9.46 -6.28
N ALA A 423 -30.96 9.60 -6.74
CA ALA A 423 -30.47 8.82 -7.89
C ALA A 423 -30.24 7.35 -7.53
N PRO A 424 -30.73 6.39 -8.33
CA PRO A 424 -30.38 4.99 -8.16
C PRO A 424 -28.92 4.76 -8.54
N PRO A 425 -28.27 3.72 -7.96
CA PRO A 425 -26.93 3.32 -8.38
C PRO A 425 -26.87 2.96 -9.88
N GLU A 426 -25.81 3.34 -10.54
CA GLU A 426 -25.58 3.09 -11.96
C GLU A 426 -25.48 1.59 -12.25
N ARG A 427 -25.82 1.15 -13.47
CA ARG A 427 -25.61 -0.24 -13.91
C ARG A 427 -24.14 -0.62 -13.82
N LEU A 428 -23.87 -1.88 -13.45
CA LEU A 428 -22.52 -2.42 -13.46
C LEU A 428 -22.07 -2.70 -14.90
N ALA A 429 -21.04 -1.99 -15.34
CA ALA A 429 -20.43 -2.21 -16.65
C ALA A 429 -19.24 -3.15 -16.56
N SER A 430 -19.09 -4.06 -17.50
CA SER A 430 -17.92 -4.93 -17.62
C SER A 430 -16.63 -4.12 -17.85
N ARG A 431 -15.53 -4.63 -17.31
CA ARG A 431 -14.18 -4.10 -17.44
C ARG A 431 -13.20 -5.19 -17.87
N PHE A 432 -13.67 -6.12 -18.69
CA PHE A 432 -12.86 -7.26 -19.12
C PHE A 432 -11.63 -6.79 -19.92
N GLN A 433 -10.47 -7.32 -19.56
CA GLN A 433 -9.20 -7.07 -20.24
C GLN A 433 -8.39 -8.36 -20.32
N VAL A 434 -7.67 -8.55 -21.41
CA VAL A 434 -6.75 -9.68 -21.59
C VAL A 434 -5.35 -9.25 -21.19
N THR A 435 -4.77 -9.99 -20.23
CA THR A 435 -3.41 -9.79 -19.72
C THR A 435 -2.54 -11.04 -19.94
N HIS A 436 -1.22 -10.91 -19.84
CA HIS A 436 -0.29 -12.04 -19.88
C HIS A 436 -0.58 -13.04 -18.76
N GLY A 437 -0.86 -12.55 -17.53
CA GLY A 437 -1.21 -13.40 -16.40
C GLY A 437 -2.47 -14.24 -16.66
N MET A 438 -3.50 -13.64 -17.26
CA MET A 438 -4.69 -14.37 -17.68
C MET A 438 -4.37 -15.47 -18.70
N LEU A 439 -3.58 -15.14 -19.75
CA LEU A 439 -3.18 -16.13 -20.76
C LEU A 439 -2.39 -17.28 -20.15
N LEU A 440 -1.38 -17.01 -19.34
CA LEU A 440 -0.55 -18.03 -18.70
C LEU A 440 -1.39 -18.94 -17.80
N ASN A 441 -2.27 -18.38 -16.98
CA ASN A 441 -3.17 -19.15 -16.13
C ASN A 441 -4.10 -20.06 -16.94
N VAL A 442 -4.68 -19.56 -18.05
CA VAL A 442 -5.56 -20.35 -18.90
C VAL A 442 -4.78 -21.42 -19.68
N LEU A 443 -3.56 -21.08 -20.16
CA LEU A 443 -2.74 -22.03 -20.94
C LEU A 443 -2.09 -23.12 -20.07
N SER A 444 -1.93 -22.91 -18.75
CA SER A 444 -1.40 -23.90 -17.81
C SER A 444 -2.40 -24.98 -17.42
N ARG A 445 -3.71 -24.82 -17.73
CA ARG A 445 -4.74 -25.79 -17.37
C ARG A 445 -4.59 -27.15 -18.05
N LYS A 446 -5.11 -28.20 -17.40
CA LYS A 446 -5.24 -29.51 -18.02
C LYS A 446 -6.25 -29.45 -19.17
N GLY A 447 -5.81 -29.62 -20.42
CA GLY A 447 -6.64 -29.58 -21.61
C GLY A 447 -6.23 -28.53 -22.64
N ASP A 448 -7.18 -28.08 -23.48
CA ASP A 448 -6.94 -27.08 -24.53
C ASP A 448 -7.10 -25.66 -24.00
N GLY A 449 -5.99 -25.05 -23.54
CA GLY A 449 -5.96 -23.70 -23.04
C GLY A 449 -6.31 -22.62 -24.09
N CYS A 450 -5.96 -22.86 -25.36
CA CYS A 450 -6.31 -21.94 -26.45
C CYS A 450 -7.82 -21.87 -26.67
N ARG A 451 -8.49 -23.02 -26.72
CA ARG A 451 -9.94 -23.10 -26.81
C ARG A 451 -10.61 -22.48 -25.60
N ALA A 452 -10.06 -22.72 -24.41
CA ALA A 452 -10.57 -22.12 -23.17
C ALA A 452 -10.46 -20.59 -23.19
N MET A 453 -9.35 -20.04 -23.67
CA MET A 453 -9.18 -18.59 -23.83
C MET A 453 -10.15 -17.99 -24.86
N GLN A 454 -10.34 -18.66 -26.00
CA GLN A 454 -11.32 -18.24 -26.98
C GLN A 454 -12.73 -18.23 -26.41
N GLN A 455 -13.11 -19.28 -25.67
CA GLN A 455 -14.41 -19.36 -24.97
C GLN A 455 -14.57 -18.25 -23.94
N LEU A 456 -13.54 -17.97 -23.15
CA LEU A 456 -13.54 -16.90 -22.15
C LEU A 456 -13.83 -15.54 -22.80
N ILE A 457 -13.12 -15.18 -23.87
CA ILE A 457 -13.35 -13.93 -24.60
C ILE A 457 -14.74 -13.91 -25.27
N THR A 458 -15.18 -15.02 -25.85
CA THR A 458 -16.48 -15.08 -26.52
C THR A 458 -17.64 -14.91 -25.53
N ARG A 459 -17.48 -15.43 -24.30
CA ARG A 459 -18.50 -15.36 -23.24
C ARG A 459 -18.39 -14.10 -22.38
N CYS A 460 -17.28 -13.34 -22.43
CA CYS A 460 -17.15 -12.15 -21.60
C CYS A 460 -18.31 -11.15 -21.84
N HIS A 461 -18.60 -10.34 -20.84
CA HIS A 461 -19.77 -9.47 -20.82
C HIS A 461 -19.53 -8.14 -21.55
N GLU A 462 -18.79 -8.20 -22.64
CA GLU A 462 -18.43 -7.05 -23.49
C GLU A 462 -19.22 -7.06 -24.81
N THR A 463 -19.21 -5.92 -25.49
CA THR A 463 -19.82 -5.78 -26.81
C THR A 463 -19.08 -6.60 -27.88
N PRO A 464 -19.73 -7.00 -28.97
CA PRO A 464 -19.09 -7.78 -30.05
C PRO A 464 -17.80 -7.11 -30.59
N ARG A 465 -17.79 -5.78 -30.69
CA ARG A 465 -16.62 -5.00 -31.14
C ARG A 465 -15.45 -5.13 -30.15
N GLN A 466 -15.72 -5.03 -28.86
CA GLN A 466 -14.71 -5.19 -27.80
C GLN A 466 -14.19 -6.62 -27.75
N LYS A 467 -15.04 -7.63 -27.91
CA LYS A 467 -14.62 -9.04 -28.00
C LYS A 467 -13.64 -9.29 -29.14
N GLN A 468 -13.84 -8.69 -30.32
CA GLN A 468 -12.89 -8.76 -31.42
C GLN A 468 -11.55 -8.09 -31.08
N ALA A 469 -11.58 -6.94 -30.42
CA ALA A 469 -10.37 -6.28 -29.94
C ALA A 469 -9.61 -7.16 -28.93
N HIS A 470 -10.31 -7.82 -28.00
CA HIS A 470 -9.71 -8.74 -27.04
C HIS A 470 -9.11 -10.00 -27.70
N ILE A 471 -9.71 -10.53 -28.76
CA ILE A 471 -9.12 -11.64 -29.54
C ILE A 471 -7.81 -11.17 -30.18
N LYS A 472 -7.80 -9.98 -30.82
CA LYS A 472 -6.57 -9.41 -31.39
C LYS A 472 -5.48 -9.22 -30.32
N ARG A 473 -5.85 -8.68 -29.18
CA ARG A 473 -4.94 -8.48 -28.04
C ARG A 473 -4.40 -9.82 -27.54
N ALA A 474 -5.25 -10.81 -27.33
CA ALA A 474 -4.85 -12.17 -26.90
C ALA A 474 -3.80 -12.76 -27.86
N TRP A 475 -3.99 -12.64 -29.17
CA TRP A 475 -3.02 -13.11 -30.17
C TRP A 475 -1.67 -12.38 -30.10
N GLN A 476 -1.68 -11.07 -29.89
CA GLN A 476 -0.44 -10.28 -29.74
C GLN A 476 0.36 -10.73 -28.51
N LEU A 477 -0.34 -10.88 -27.37
CA LEU A 477 0.27 -11.34 -26.11
C LEU A 477 0.76 -12.79 -26.21
N PHE A 478 -0.02 -13.67 -26.86
CA PHE A 478 0.36 -15.07 -27.07
C PHE A 478 1.63 -15.21 -27.91
N ARG A 479 1.77 -14.42 -28.99
CA ARG A 479 3.01 -14.40 -29.81
C ARG A 479 4.21 -13.98 -28.97
N SER A 480 4.08 -12.94 -28.15
CA SER A 480 5.18 -12.49 -27.29
C SER A 480 5.63 -13.56 -26.28
N LEU A 481 4.71 -14.41 -25.81
CA LEU A 481 5.05 -15.55 -24.95
C LEU A 481 5.73 -16.70 -25.70
N LEU A 482 5.33 -16.96 -26.97
CA LEU A 482 5.97 -17.95 -27.84
C LEU A 482 7.37 -17.55 -28.23
N ASP A 483 7.57 -16.30 -28.65
CA ASP A 483 8.87 -15.77 -29.06
C ASP A 483 9.94 -15.92 -27.97
N ARG A 484 9.51 -15.91 -26.68
CA ARG A 484 10.36 -16.06 -25.50
C ARG A 484 10.42 -17.47 -24.96
N LYS A 485 9.78 -18.42 -25.60
CA LYS A 485 9.71 -19.82 -25.14
C LYS A 485 9.11 -19.98 -23.72
N ILE A 486 8.39 -18.98 -23.24
CA ILE A 486 7.59 -19.10 -22.02
C ILE A 486 6.46 -20.08 -22.25
N VAL A 487 5.96 -20.09 -23.48
CA VAL A 487 4.95 -21.03 -23.98
C VAL A 487 5.52 -21.73 -25.20
N GLU A 488 5.37 -23.04 -25.27
CA GLU A 488 5.86 -23.86 -26.39
C GLU A 488 4.78 -24.81 -26.92
N PHE A 489 4.77 -25.04 -28.22
CA PHE A 489 3.96 -26.09 -28.80
C PHE A 489 4.62 -27.46 -28.58
N ILE A 490 3.91 -28.40 -27.97
CA ILE A 490 4.37 -29.79 -27.87
C ILE A 490 4.03 -30.48 -29.18
N ASN A 491 5.04 -30.74 -30.03
CA ASN A 491 4.87 -31.44 -31.27
C ASN A 491 4.52 -32.92 -30.97
N PRO A 492 3.37 -33.45 -31.42
CA PRO A 492 3.01 -34.85 -31.20
C PRO A 492 3.94 -35.84 -31.95
N ARG A 493 4.72 -35.35 -32.93
CA ARG A 493 5.61 -36.17 -33.77
C ARG A 493 6.95 -36.54 -33.14
N ALA A 494 7.35 -35.97 -32.01
CA ALA A 494 8.66 -36.25 -31.40
C ALA A 494 8.69 -37.54 -30.51
N ARG A 495 7.61 -38.30 -30.41
CA ARG A 495 7.55 -39.54 -29.61
C ARG A 495 7.40 -40.85 -30.42
N LEU A 496 7.50 -40.81 -31.73
CA LEU A 496 7.62 -42.02 -32.52
C LEU A 496 9.13 -42.30 -32.68
N SER A 497 9.67 -43.09 -31.76
CA SER A 497 10.98 -43.72 -31.97
C SER A 497 10.92 -44.66 -33.20
N PRO A 498 11.97 -44.80 -33.98
CA PRO A 498 11.99 -45.65 -35.20
C PRO A 498 11.69 -47.14 -34.99
N ALA A 499 11.55 -47.62 -33.76
CA ALA A 499 11.29 -49.02 -33.43
C ALA A 499 9.78 -49.44 -33.52
N ALA A 500 8.82 -48.48 -33.67
CA ALA A 500 7.40 -48.85 -33.76
C ALA A 500 6.82 -48.86 -35.20
N ALA A 501 7.64 -48.56 -36.22
CA ALA A 501 7.23 -48.53 -37.62
C ALA A 501 7.39 -49.87 -38.36
N ALA A 502 7.90 -50.92 -37.69
CA ALA A 502 8.25 -52.20 -38.36
C ALA A 502 7.24 -53.35 -38.08
N SER A 503 6.12 -53.14 -37.40
CA SER A 503 5.25 -54.29 -37.05
C SER A 503 3.79 -54.23 -37.54
N ASN A 504 3.43 -53.38 -38.48
CA ASN A 504 2.08 -53.35 -39.07
C ASN A 504 2.13 -53.30 -40.60
N ALA A 505 2.84 -54.29 -41.18
CA ALA A 505 2.57 -54.72 -42.56
C ALA A 505 2.31 -56.19 -42.47
N ASP A 506 1.14 -56.59 -42.18
CA ASP A 506 0.42 -57.82 -42.66
C ASP A 506 -0.89 -57.97 -41.88
N GLN A 507 -1.97 -57.79 -42.55
CA GLN A 507 -3.17 -58.64 -42.60
C GLN A 507 -4.37 -57.82 -43.08
N SER A 508 -4.61 -57.99 -44.34
CA SER A 508 -5.86 -57.70 -45.03
C SER A 508 -6.87 -58.78 -44.81
N SER A 509 -8.16 -58.42 -44.90
CA SER A 509 -9.39 -59.16 -45.11
C SER A 509 -10.02 -59.87 -43.91
N VAL A 510 -11.22 -59.41 -43.55
CA VAL A 510 -12.50 -60.13 -43.77
C VAL A 510 -13.68 -59.30 -43.32
N SER A 511 -14.70 -59.25 -44.13
CA SER A 511 -16.02 -58.66 -44.05
C SER A 511 -16.88 -59.07 -42.86
N GLY A 512 -17.86 -58.25 -42.45
CA GLY A 512 -19.01 -58.67 -41.66
C GLY A 512 -19.70 -57.60 -40.83
N SER A 513 -20.71 -56.97 -41.37
CA SER A 513 -22.01 -56.53 -40.90
C SER A 513 -22.29 -56.17 -39.42
N ALA A 514 -22.92 -54.98 -39.31
CA ALA A 514 -24.06 -54.64 -38.45
C ALA A 514 -23.84 -54.13 -37.00
N SER A 515 -24.12 -52.84 -36.86
CA SER A 515 -25.01 -52.24 -35.85
C SER A 515 -24.70 -52.43 -34.34
N ALA A 516 -24.11 -51.43 -33.76
CA ALA A 516 -24.49 -50.88 -32.46
C ALA A 516 -23.76 -49.50 -32.24
N CYS A 517 -24.49 -48.44 -31.93
CA CYS A 517 -23.94 -47.17 -31.47
C CYS A 517 -23.10 -47.41 -30.22
N PRO A 518 -21.82 -47.00 -30.18
CA PRO A 518 -21.10 -46.94 -28.91
C PRO A 518 -21.40 -45.64 -28.19
N PRO A 519 -21.30 -45.59 -26.85
CA PRO A 519 -21.50 -44.37 -26.05
C PRO A 519 -20.41 -43.34 -26.38
N ALA A 520 -20.78 -42.10 -26.32
CA ALA A 520 -19.90 -40.93 -26.61
C ALA A 520 -18.56 -41.02 -25.85
N ALA A 521 -17.56 -41.56 -26.54
CA ALA A 521 -16.18 -41.46 -26.11
C ALA A 521 -15.75 -39.96 -26.17
N ALA A 522 -15.18 -39.52 -25.09
CA ALA A 522 -14.61 -38.17 -24.97
C ALA A 522 -13.74 -37.89 -26.21
N GLN A 523 -14.17 -36.92 -27.03
CA GLN A 523 -13.37 -36.38 -28.11
C GLN A 523 -12.09 -35.76 -27.50
N GLU A 524 -10.99 -36.48 -27.55
CA GLU A 524 -9.67 -35.86 -27.31
C GLU A 524 -9.50 -34.65 -28.24
N SER A 525 -9.18 -33.49 -27.65
CA SER A 525 -9.04 -32.26 -28.38
C SER A 525 -7.92 -32.38 -29.43
N ARG A 526 -8.28 -32.17 -30.71
CA ARG A 526 -7.31 -32.13 -31.84
C ARG A 526 -6.51 -30.84 -31.91
N GLY A 527 -6.50 -30.00 -30.88
CA GLY A 527 -5.70 -28.77 -30.85
C GLY A 527 -4.22 -29.03 -30.54
N PRO A 528 -3.33 -28.10 -30.92
CA PRO A 528 -1.92 -28.21 -30.58
C PRO A 528 -1.78 -28.21 -29.05
N LYS A 529 -1.09 -29.22 -28.50
CA LYS A 529 -0.76 -29.24 -27.06
C LYS A 529 0.30 -28.17 -26.80
N ILE A 530 0.01 -27.33 -25.81
CA ILE A 530 0.88 -26.22 -25.39
C ILE A 530 1.41 -26.56 -23.99
N ARG A 531 2.69 -26.20 -23.75
CA ARG A 531 3.32 -26.27 -22.45
C ARG A 531 3.72 -24.86 -22.02
N VAL A 532 3.42 -24.51 -20.78
CA VAL A 532 3.94 -23.33 -20.11
C VAL A 532 5.21 -23.78 -19.37
N ASN A 533 6.33 -23.11 -19.64
CA ASN A 533 7.65 -23.47 -19.12
C ASN A 533 8.01 -22.79 -17.79
N ILE A 534 7.10 -22.00 -17.24
CA ILE A 534 7.27 -21.31 -15.95
C ILE A 534 6.36 -22.00 -14.93
N GLU A 535 6.90 -22.30 -13.74
CA GLU A 535 6.09 -22.71 -12.61
C GLU A 535 5.30 -21.48 -12.12
N LEU A 536 3.98 -21.53 -12.28
CA LEU A 536 3.08 -20.48 -11.84
C LEU A 536 2.72 -20.72 -10.38
N GLN A 537 3.17 -19.84 -9.50
CA GLN A 537 2.66 -19.78 -8.13
C GLN A 537 1.16 -19.46 -8.17
N GLU A 538 0.42 -19.82 -7.13
CA GLU A 538 -1.06 -19.68 -7.15
C GLU A 538 -1.53 -18.23 -7.08
N ASP A 539 -0.76 -17.37 -6.44
CA ASP A 539 -0.93 -15.92 -6.43
C ASP A 539 -0.16 -15.20 -7.55
N PHE A 540 0.39 -16.00 -8.50
CA PHE A 540 1.12 -15.47 -9.65
C PHE A 540 0.24 -14.47 -10.41
N SER A 541 0.63 -13.24 -10.39
CA SER A 541 0.04 -12.18 -11.19
C SER A 541 1.13 -11.53 -12.03
N MET A 542 1.17 -11.85 -13.32
CA MET A 542 1.80 -10.98 -14.31
C MET A 542 0.86 -9.81 -14.60
N ASP A 543 0.40 -9.14 -13.52
CA ASP A 543 -0.46 -7.96 -13.63
C ASP A 543 0.33 -6.73 -14.05
N GLN A 544 1.67 -6.79 -13.91
CA GLN A 544 2.56 -5.79 -14.45
C GLN A 544 2.71 -6.03 -15.95
N ALA A 545 2.16 -5.14 -16.75
CA ALA A 545 2.26 -5.20 -18.21
C ALA A 545 3.74 -5.28 -18.66
N LEU A 546 4.65 -4.71 -17.90
CA LEU A 546 6.08 -4.66 -18.18
C LEU A 546 6.91 -5.84 -17.61
N SER A 547 6.27 -6.87 -17.02
CA SER A 547 7.02 -8.05 -16.52
C SER A 547 7.82 -8.76 -17.64
N LEU A 548 7.33 -8.75 -18.88
CA LEU A 548 8.08 -9.31 -20.01
C LEU A 548 9.31 -8.47 -20.38
N TYR A 549 9.23 -7.16 -20.22
CA TYR A 549 10.41 -6.30 -20.38
C TYR A 549 11.51 -6.68 -19.36
N LEU A 550 11.13 -6.93 -18.13
CA LEU A 550 12.08 -7.39 -17.11
C LEU A 550 12.78 -8.69 -17.53
N LEU A 551 12.02 -9.67 -18.00
CA LEU A 551 12.58 -10.96 -18.47
C LEU A 551 13.51 -10.81 -19.69
N ASP A 552 13.26 -9.85 -20.57
CA ASP A 552 14.11 -9.55 -21.72
C ASP A 552 15.41 -8.82 -21.33
N THR A 553 15.34 -7.99 -20.31
CA THR A 553 16.45 -7.09 -19.95
C THR A 553 17.42 -7.74 -18.97
N ILE A 554 16.94 -8.62 -18.06
CA ILE A 554 17.80 -9.33 -17.10
C ILE A 554 19.01 -10.03 -17.78
N PRO A 555 18.86 -10.78 -18.91
CA PRO A 555 19.98 -11.43 -19.57
C PRO A 555 21.00 -10.47 -20.20
N MET A 556 20.66 -9.18 -20.32
CA MET A 556 21.58 -8.16 -20.86
C MET A 556 22.50 -7.59 -19.79
N VAL A 557 22.21 -7.85 -18.50
CA VAL A 557 23.06 -7.43 -17.39
C VAL A 557 24.08 -8.52 -17.08
N ASP A 558 25.36 -8.16 -17.01
CA ASP A 558 26.43 -9.12 -16.70
C ASP A 558 26.33 -9.59 -15.23
N PRO A 559 26.11 -10.88 -14.96
CA PRO A 559 26.00 -11.42 -13.60
C PRO A 559 27.28 -11.27 -12.75
N GLN A 560 28.44 -11.00 -13.39
CA GLN A 560 29.72 -10.82 -12.69
C GLN A 560 29.96 -9.38 -12.22
N GLN A 561 29.11 -8.43 -12.59
CA GLN A 561 29.23 -7.05 -12.11
C GLN A 561 28.94 -6.96 -10.61
N PRO A 562 29.75 -6.17 -9.86
CA PRO A 562 29.56 -6.03 -8.40
C PRO A 562 28.19 -5.49 -8.01
N ASP A 563 27.58 -4.66 -8.86
CA ASP A 563 26.28 -4.03 -8.66
C ASP A 563 25.12 -4.75 -9.37
N TYR A 564 25.35 -5.97 -9.89
CA TYR A 564 24.34 -6.78 -10.59
C TYR A 564 23.01 -6.84 -9.84
N ALA A 565 23.04 -7.16 -8.55
CA ALA A 565 21.84 -7.27 -7.73
C ALA A 565 21.09 -5.94 -7.56
N LEU A 566 21.83 -4.83 -7.45
CA LEU A 566 21.28 -3.48 -7.36
C LEU A 566 20.67 -3.02 -8.68
N ILE A 567 21.28 -3.39 -9.83
CA ILE A 567 20.72 -3.11 -11.16
C ILE A 567 19.39 -3.87 -11.33
N LEU A 568 19.36 -5.16 -10.95
CA LEU A 568 18.13 -5.93 -10.99
C LEU A 568 17.04 -5.35 -10.10
N LEU A 569 17.40 -4.92 -8.89
CA LEU A 569 16.44 -4.27 -7.99
C LEU A 569 15.89 -2.97 -8.60
N THR A 570 16.73 -2.16 -9.26
CA THR A 570 16.27 -0.96 -9.97
C THR A 570 15.36 -1.31 -11.16
N LEU A 571 15.67 -2.35 -11.93
CA LEU A 571 14.80 -2.84 -13.01
C LEU A 571 13.42 -3.26 -12.47
N VAL A 572 13.40 -3.99 -11.35
CA VAL A 572 12.17 -4.41 -10.67
C VAL A 572 11.36 -3.19 -10.21
N GLU A 573 12.01 -2.18 -9.61
CA GLU A 573 11.32 -0.96 -9.21
C GLU A 573 10.77 -0.20 -10.42
N SER A 574 11.51 -0.19 -11.54
CA SER A 574 11.20 0.63 -12.73
C SER A 574 9.91 0.21 -13.44
N ILE A 575 9.47 -1.04 -13.34
CA ILE A 575 8.20 -1.52 -13.92
C ILE A 575 6.98 -1.27 -13.02
N LEU A 576 7.19 -0.77 -11.80
CA LEU A 576 6.12 -0.51 -10.84
C LEU A 576 5.61 0.92 -10.96
N GLU A 577 4.38 1.15 -10.50
CA GLU A 577 3.80 2.48 -10.39
C GLU A 577 4.61 3.41 -9.47
N ASP A 578 4.53 4.70 -9.75
CA ASP A 578 5.24 5.71 -8.99
C ASP A 578 4.58 6.01 -7.64
N PRO A 579 5.29 5.85 -6.53
CA PRO A 579 4.87 6.36 -5.24
C PRO A 579 5.22 7.86 -5.12
N ASP A 580 4.48 8.73 -5.83
CA ASP A 580 4.74 10.17 -6.00
C ASP A 580 5.21 10.89 -4.73
N ILE A 581 4.59 10.58 -3.58
CA ILE A 581 4.93 11.24 -2.30
C ILE A 581 6.38 10.95 -1.92
N ILE A 582 6.85 9.71 -2.13
CA ILE A 582 8.21 9.29 -1.78
C ILE A 582 9.20 9.92 -2.76
N LEU A 583 8.89 9.85 -4.06
CA LEU A 583 9.75 10.41 -5.12
C LEU A 583 9.91 11.93 -4.98
N ARG A 584 8.87 12.65 -4.59
CA ARG A 584 8.96 14.09 -4.28
C ARG A 584 9.91 14.36 -3.10
N LYS A 585 9.86 13.57 -2.04
CA LYS A 585 10.77 13.72 -0.91
C LYS A 585 12.22 13.38 -1.25
N GLN A 586 12.45 12.39 -2.14
CA GLN A 586 13.78 12.15 -2.70
C GLN A 586 14.26 13.36 -3.52
N LEU A 587 13.39 13.93 -4.36
CA LEU A 587 13.70 15.14 -5.14
C LEU A 587 14.00 16.35 -4.24
N ASP A 588 13.19 16.59 -3.20
CA ASP A 588 13.42 17.67 -2.24
C ASP A 588 14.82 17.56 -1.62
N ARG A 589 15.22 16.36 -1.21
CA ARG A 589 16.56 16.10 -0.66
C ARG A 589 17.69 16.38 -1.65
N VAL A 590 17.51 15.98 -2.93
CA VAL A 590 18.49 16.27 -4.00
C VAL A 590 18.60 17.79 -4.21
N LYS A 591 17.45 18.49 -4.20
CA LYS A 591 17.42 19.95 -4.33
C LYS A 591 18.10 20.66 -3.15
N ASP A 592 17.88 20.19 -1.92
CA ASP A 592 18.51 20.75 -0.73
C ASP A 592 20.04 20.58 -0.77
N GLN A 593 20.52 19.40 -1.18
CA GLN A 593 21.95 19.14 -1.38
C GLN A 593 22.54 20.06 -2.44
N LYS A 594 21.89 20.12 -3.61
CA LYS A 594 22.37 20.97 -4.72
C LYS A 594 22.33 22.47 -4.38
N MET A 595 21.31 22.90 -3.64
CA MET A 595 21.22 24.27 -3.15
C MET A 595 22.39 24.59 -2.20
N ALA A 596 22.78 23.67 -1.33
CA ALA A 596 23.93 23.84 -0.44
C ALA A 596 25.23 23.94 -1.24
N GLU A 597 25.45 23.07 -2.23
CA GLU A 597 26.60 23.11 -3.14
C GLU A 597 26.70 24.45 -3.85
N MET A 598 25.64 24.88 -4.53
CA MET A 598 25.63 26.13 -5.30
C MET A 598 25.81 27.38 -4.43
N LYS A 599 25.37 27.34 -3.17
CA LYS A 599 25.63 28.41 -2.21
C LYS A 599 27.11 28.47 -1.83
N MET A 600 27.76 27.31 -1.65
CA MET A 600 29.19 27.25 -1.39
C MET A 600 30.05 27.73 -2.57
N GLU A 601 29.56 27.53 -3.78
CA GLU A 601 30.19 27.97 -5.03
C GLU A 601 29.92 29.44 -5.36
N GLY A 602 29.13 30.15 -4.54
CA GLY A 602 28.82 31.57 -4.72
C GLY A 602 27.91 31.87 -5.94
N ILE A 603 27.17 30.87 -6.45
CA ILE A 603 26.26 31.02 -7.60
C ILE A 603 25.10 31.95 -7.24
N GLU A 604 24.74 32.88 -8.13
CA GLU A 604 23.61 33.81 -7.95
C GLU A 604 22.26 33.11 -7.77
N TYR A 605 21.34 33.75 -7.02
CA TYR A 605 20.05 33.16 -6.66
C TYR A 605 19.22 32.71 -7.86
N ASP A 606 19.13 33.55 -8.92
CA ASP A 606 18.32 33.23 -10.09
C ASP A 606 18.85 32.01 -10.84
N GLN A 607 20.18 31.91 -10.99
CA GLN A 607 20.83 30.76 -11.60
C GLN A 607 20.62 29.47 -10.77
N ARG A 608 20.69 29.58 -9.43
CA ARG A 608 20.39 28.45 -8.53
C ARG A 608 18.97 27.93 -8.75
N MET A 609 17.97 28.83 -8.88
CA MET A 609 16.59 28.43 -9.11
C MET A 609 16.40 27.74 -10.46
N GLU A 610 17.03 28.22 -11.53
CA GLU A 610 16.99 27.56 -12.85
C GLU A 610 17.61 26.16 -12.83
N GLU A 611 18.72 25.97 -12.12
CA GLU A 611 19.35 24.65 -11.99
C GLU A 611 18.50 23.69 -11.14
N LEU A 612 17.86 24.17 -10.06
CA LEU A 612 16.98 23.36 -9.24
C LEU A 612 15.70 22.90 -9.97
N GLU A 613 15.21 23.66 -10.96
CA GLU A 613 14.05 23.24 -11.77
C GLU A 613 14.39 22.08 -12.72
N LYS A 614 15.65 21.90 -13.10
CA LYS A 614 16.12 20.82 -13.96
C LYS A 614 16.31 19.48 -13.21
N LEU A 615 16.35 19.52 -11.89
CA LEU A 615 16.62 18.32 -11.08
C LEU A 615 15.44 17.38 -11.03
N GLU A 616 15.73 16.11 -11.12
CA GLU A 616 14.78 15.01 -10.96
C GLU A 616 15.17 14.13 -9.73
N TYR A 617 14.23 13.30 -9.28
CA TYR A 617 14.55 12.30 -8.25
C TYR A 617 15.59 11.29 -8.77
N PRO A 618 16.33 10.57 -7.88
CA PRO A 618 17.39 9.65 -8.30
C PRO A 618 16.88 8.54 -9.22
N LYS A 619 17.45 8.43 -10.41
CA LYS A 619 17.13 7.42 -11.44
C LYS A 619 18.38 6.62 -11.82
N PRO A 620 18.88 5.72 -10.95
CA PRO A 620 20.07 4.93 -11.29
C PRO A 620 19.85 4.13 -12.58
N ASN A 621 20.90 3.96 -13.37
CA ASN A 621 20.90 3.22 -14.62
C ASN A 621 19.84 3.68 -15.66
N GLN A 622 19.38 4.94 -15.60
CA GLN A 622 18.29 5.46 -16.46
C GLN A 622 18.56 5.29 -17.95
N GLU A 623 19.78 5.56 -18.42
CA GLU A 623 20.13 5.44 -19.84
C GLU A 623 19.99 3.99 -20.34
N PHE A 624 20.49 3.02 -19.57
CA PHE A 624 20.34 1.61 -19.87
C PHE A 624 18.86 1.21 -19.88
N ILE A 625 18.08 1.64 -18.88
CA ILE A 625 16.68 1.28 -18.74
C ILE A 625 15.84 1.88 -19.86
N TYR A 626 16.02 3.17 -20.18
CA TYR A 626 15.27 3.82 -21.28
C TYR A 626 15.66 3.26 -22.65
N SER A 627 16.97 3.02 -22.93
CA SER A 627 17.41 2.47 -24.22
C SER A 627 16.88 1.06 -24.46
N THR A 628 16.96 0.19 -23.45
CA THR A 628 16.44 -1.18 -23.53
C THR A 628 14.92 -1.21 -23.62
N PHE A 629 14.22 -0.30 -22.92
CA PHE A 629 12.77 -0.19 -22.98
C PHE A 629 12.29 0.29 -24.34
N ASN A 630 12.91 1.29 -24.92
CA ASN A 630 12.57 1.77 -26.26
C ASN A 630 12.75 0.65 -27.31
N ALA A 631 13.87 -0.07 -27.26
CA ALA A 631 14.09 -1.22 -28.13
C ALA A 631 13.09 -2.37 -27.92
N PHE A 632 12.59 -2.52 -26.68
CA PHE A 632 11.52 -3.46 -26.36
C PHE A 632 10.18 -3.01 -26.91
N ALA A 633 9.78 -1.75 -26.70
CA ALA A 633 8.53 -1.17 -27.14
C ALA A 633 8.40 -1.18 -28.68
N ASP A 634 9.48 -0.90 -29.40
CA ASP A 634 9.53 -0.98 -30.88
C ASP A 634 9.21 -2.39 -31.40
N ARG A 635 9.65 -3.42 -30.70
CA ARG A 635 9.37 -4.82 -31.03
C ARG A 635 8.00 -5.30 -30.56
N HIS A 636 7.40 -4.59 -29.60
CA HIS A 636 6.16 -5.00 -28.94
C HIS A 636 5.07 -3.91 -28.96
N PRO A 637 4.36 -3.72 -30.10
CA PRO A 637 3.32 -2.70 -30.23
C PRO A 637 2.19 -2.79 -29.19
N TRP A 638 2.09 -3.92 -28.49
CA TRP A 638 1.10 -4.09 -27.43
C TRP A 638 1.41 -3.28 -26.16
N VAL A 639 2.64 -2.82 -25.98
CA VAL A 639 3.03 -1.93 -24.87
C VAL A 639 2.20 -0.63 -24.92
N GLY A 640 1.92 -0.14 -26.12
CA GLY A 640 1.01 0.99 -26.30
C GLY A 640 1.56 2.28 -25.74
N GLN A 641 0.85 2.86 -24.75
CA GLN A 641 1.23 4.11 -24.09
C GLN A 641 1.86 3.88 -22.70
N GLU A 642 2.12 2.62 -22.32
CA GLU A 642 2.81 2.35 -21.06
C GLU A 642 4.25 2.86 -21.15
N ASN A 643 4.73 3.41 -20.04
CA ASN A 643 6.08 3.92 -19.90
C ASN A 643 6.81 3.25 -18.74
N ILE A 644 8.13 3.34 -18.76
CA ILE A 644 8.97 2.84 -17.67
C ILE A 644 9.40 4.01 -16.80
N HIS A 645 9.48 3.77 -15.50
CA HIS A 645 9.76 4.80 -14.50
C HIS A 645 10.94 4.37 -13.61
N PRO A 646 12.21 4.61 -14.03
CA PRO A 646 13.37 4.32 -13.19
C PRO A 646 13.29 5.04 -11.86
N LYS A 647 13.46 4.30 -10.76
CA LYS A 647 13.44 4.80 -9.39
C LYS A 647 14.28 3.92 -8.47
N SER A 648 14.55 4.36 -7.26
CA SER A 648 15.52 3.70 -6.36
C SER A 648 15.14 3.79 -4.89
N ILE A 649 13.92 3.39 -4.52
CA ILE A 649 13.46 3.45 -3.12
C ILE A 649 13.96 2.25 -2.33
N ALA A 650 13.63 1.02 -2.78
CA ALA A 650 14.11 -0.22 -2.15
C ALA A 650 15.63 -0.36 -2.29
N ARG A 651 16.17 0.02 -3.45
CA ARG A 651 17.61 0.06 -3.69
C ARG A 651 18.31 0.96 -2.67
N GLU A 652 17.88 2.20 -2.48
CA GLU A 652 18.47 3.12 -1.51
C GLU A 652 18.38 2.59 -0.07
N MET A 653 17.25 1.97 0.31
CA MET A 653 17.11 1.34 1.61
C MET A 653 18.14 0.23 1.83
N PHE A 654 18.36 -0.60 0.81
CA PHE A 654 19.33 -1.69 0.87
C PHE A 654 20.77 -1.17 0.91
N GLU A 655 21.16 -0.29 -0.01
CA GLU A 655 22.52 0.30 -0.09
C GLU A 655 22.90 1.07 1.18
N SER A 656 21.95 1.78 1.79
CA SER A 656 22.17 2.59 3.00
C SER A 656 21.89 1.82 4.30
N PHE A 657 21.62 0.53 4.27
CA PHE A 657 21.35 -0.34 5.42
C PHE A 657 20.24 0.19 6.33
N ARG A 658 19.23 0.83 5.75
CA ARG A 658 18.13 1.44 6.51
C ARG A 658 17.04 0.43 6.84
N SER A 659 16.52 0.53 8.06
CA SER A 659 15.28 -0.10 8.43
C SER A 659 14.08 0.67 7.83
N PHE A 660 12.89 0.07 7.90
CA PHE A 660 11.64 0.73 7.51
C PHE A 660 11.43 2.04 8.26
N SER A 661 11.67 2.05 9.58
CA SER A 661 11.49 3.24 10.43
C SER A 661 12.54 4.31 10.17
N ASP A 662 13.78 3.92 9.88
CA ASP A 662 14.83 4.88 9.57
C ASP A 662 14.52 5.64 8.28
N TYR A 663 14.11 4.91 7.22
CA TYR A 663 13.75 5.53 5.94
C TYR A 663 12.60 6.52 6.07
N ILE A 664 11.55 6.14 6.83
CA ILE A 664 10.42 7.03 7.11
C ILE A 664 10.87 8.30 7.83
N ARG A 665 11.79 8.17 8.82
CA ARG A 665 12.28 9.30 9.60
C ARG A 665 13.13 10.23 8.74
N ASP A 666 14.02 9.68 7.94
CA ASP A 666 14.97 10.42 7.11
C ASP A 666 14.30 11.24 6.01
N TYR A 667 13.20 10.73 5.46
CA TYR A 667 12.42 11.39 4.42
C TYR A 667 11.13 12.04 4.91
N GLU A 668 10.92 12.10 6.23
CA GLU A 668 9.71 12.67 6.85
C GLU A 668 8.41 12.08 6.26
N LEU A 669 8.40 10.75 6.05
CA LEU A 669 7.30 10.00 5.45
C LEU A 669 6.27 9.48 6.46
N GLN A 670 6.19 10.06 7.67
CA GLN A 670 5.32 9.56 8.75
C GLN A 670 3.87 9.38 8.25
N ARG A 671 3.35 10.33 7.47
CA ARG A 671 1.99 10.27 6.93
C ARG A 671 1.82 9.32 5.74
N ALA A 672 2.91 8.78 5.20
CA ALA A 672 2.97 7.92 4.03
C ALA A 672 3.55 6.53 4.31
N GLU A 673 3.65 6.10 5.57
CA GLU A 673 4.19 4.79 6.00
C GLU A 673 3.56 3.63 5.22
N GLY A 674 2.24 3.64 5.05
CA GLY A 674 1.54 2.59 4.30
C GLY A 674 1.75 2.66 2.79
N VAL A 675 2.15 3.81 2.23
CA VAL A 675 2.54 3.92 0.81
C VAL A 675 3.89 3.25 0.60
N LEU A 676 4.85 3.49 1.49
CA LEU A 676 6.16 2.83 1.47
C LEU A 676 6.00 1.32 1.62
N LEU A 677 5.23 0.86 2.62
CA LEU A 677 4.99 -0.57 2.83
C LEU A 677 4.38 -1.24 1.59
N ARG A 678 3.42 -0.58 0.94
CA ARG A 678 2.79 -1.11 -0.28
C ARG A 678 3.78 -1.18 -1.44
N HIS A 679 4.62 -0.16 -1.63
CA HIS A 679 5.66 -0.16 -2.65
C HIS A 679 6.65 -1.31 -2.43
N LEU A 680 7.21 -1.44 -1.22
CA LEU A 680 8.16 -2.51 -0.88
C LEU A 680 7.56 -3.91 -1.03
N ASN A 681 6.27 -4.07 -0.70
CA ASN A 681 5.58 -5.34 -0.91
C ASN A 681 5.44 -5.68 -2.41
N ARG A 682 5.16 -4.69 -3.27
CA ARG A 682 5.14 -4.88 -4.73
C ARG A 682 6.54 -5.23 -5.25
N VAL A 683 7.59 -4.55 -4.79
CA VAL A 683 8.99 -4.87 -5.13
C VAL A 683 9.33 -6.30 -4.75
N TYR A 684 9.03 -6.69 -3.52
CA TYR A 684 9.25 -8.06 -3.04
C TYR A 684 8.55 -9.11 -3.92
N LYS A 685 7.28 -8.88 -4.27
CA LYS A 685 6.52 -9.80 -5.13
C LYS A 685 7.12 -9.94 -6.52
N VAL A 686 7.46 -8.84 -7.17
CA VAL A 686 8.08 -8.87 -8.50
C VAL A 686 9.44 -9.56 -8.45
N LEU A 687 10.23 -9.26 -7.42
CA LEU A 687 11.55 -9.90 -7.22
C LEU A 687 11.41 -11.42 -7.01
N ALA A 688 10.47 -11.83 -6.15
CA ALA A 688 10.23 -13.24 -5.82
C ALA A 688 9.62 -14.04 -6.98
N GLN A 689 8.67 -13.45 -7.72
CA GLN A 689 7.82 -14.16 -8.69
C GLN A 689 8.25 -13.99 -10.15
N ASN A 690 8.78 -12.82 -10.52
CA ASN A 690 9.04 -12.47 -11.93
C ASN A 690 10.53 -12.56 -12.30
N VAL A 691 11.45 -12.51 -11.33
CA VAL A 691 12.87 -12.71 -11.57
C VAL A 691 13.15 -14.22 -11.60
N PRO A 692 13.68 -14.79 -12.72
CA PRO A 692 13.98 -16.22 -12.81
C PRO A 692 15.01 -16.66 -11.77
N ASP A 693 14.84 -17.85 -11.19
CA ASP A 693 15.80 -18.40 -10.20
C ASP A 693 17.23 -18.52 -10.73
N ALA A 694 17.39 -18.77 -12.04
CA ALA A 694 18.68 -18.80 -12.69
C ALA A 694 19.41 -17.43 -12.71
N ALA A 695 18.68 -16.34 -12.55
CA ALA A 695 19.22 -14.99 -12.47
C ALA A 695 19.46 -14.51 -11.03
N LYS A 696 19.01 -15.29 -10.02
CA LYS A 696 19.15 -14.94 -8.60
C LYS A 696 20.48 -15.44 -8.04
N ASN A 697 21.41 -14.52 -7.82
CA ASN A 697 22.62 -14.79 -7.03
C ASN A 697 22.33 -14.70 -5.52
N ASP A 698 23.32 -14.96 -4.68
CA ASP A 698 23.18 -14.94 -3.22
C ASP A 698 22.73 -13.59 -2.71
N GLN A 699 23.23 -12.49 -3.25
CA GLN A 699 22.87 -11.14 -2.87
C GLN A 699 21.39 -10.80 -3.19
N ILE A 700 20.85 -11.27 -4.31
CA ILE A 700 19.43 -11.12 -4.64
C ILE A 700 18.58 -11.92 -3.68
N ARG A 701 19.00 -13.15 -3.31
CA ARG A 701 18.30 -13.95 -2.30
C ARG A 701 18.30 -13.29 -0.91
N GLU A 702 19.40 -12.65 -0.54
CA GLU A 702 19.48 -11.83 0.69
C GLU A 702 18.54 -10.63 0.64
N MET A 703 18.44 -9.92 -0.50
CA MET A 703 17.49 -8.84 -0.71
C MET A 703 16.04 -9.33 -0.56
N GLU A 704 15.73 -10.48 -1.15
CA GLU A 704 14.41 -11.11 -1.06
C GLU A 704 14.06 -11.47 0.40
N LEU A 705 14.99 -12.08 1.13
CA LEU A 705 14.83 -12.39 2.56
C LEU A 705 14.65 -11.12 3.41
N TYR A 706 15.44 -10.08 3.16
CA TYR A 706 15.37 -8.81 3.86
C TYR A 706 14.00 -8.16 3.65
N LEU A 707 13.57 -7.97 2.41
CA LEU A 707 12.28 -7.37 2.08
C LEU A 707 11.11 -8.19 2.66
N GLY A 708 11.14 -9.51 2.48
CA GLY A 708 10.09 -10.40 2.98
C GLY A 708 10.01 -10.41 4.52
N SER A 709 11.15 -10.36 5.23
CA SER A 709 11.20 -10.33 6.69
C SER A 709 10.73 -8.98 7.23
N MET A 710 11.13 -7.88 6.60
CA MET A 710 10.72 -6.52 6.96
C MET A 710 9.20 -6.34 6.80
N ILE A 711 8.64 -6.77 5.67
CA ILE A 711 7.20 -6.68 5.41
C ILE A 711 6.41 -7.47 6.45
N ARG A 712 6.83 -8.72 6.75
CA ARG A 712 6.21 -9.55 7.80
C ARG A 712 6.32 -8.94 9.18
N GLN A 713 7.42 -8.26 9.50
CA GLN A 713 7.58 -7.60 10.80
C GLN A 713 6.65 -6.40 10.96
N VAL A 714 6.42 -5.64 9.88
CA VAL A 714 5.54 -4.46 9.90
C VAL A 714 4.06 -4.83 9.89
N ASP A 715 3.68 -5.94 9.23
CA ASP A 715 2.28 -6.37 9.01
C ASP A 715 2.02 -7.82 9.46
N SER A 716 2.24 -8.10 10.74
CA SER A 716 2.09 -9.46 11.30
C SER A 716 0.85 -9.66 12.19
N SER A 717 0.10 -8.61 12.46
CA SER A 717 -0.98 -8.62 13.47
C SER A 717 -2.05 -9.71 13.24
N LEU A 718 -2.37 -10.02 12.00
CA LEU A 718 -3.36 -11.03 11.64
C LEU A 718 -2.89 -12.46 11.95
N LEU A 719 -1.65 -12.78 11.60
CA LEU A 719 -1.08 -14.10 11.85
C LEU A 719 -0.95 -14.35 13.37
N ASP A 720 -0.57 -13.32 14.11
CA ASP A 720 -0.48 -13.37 15.57
C ASP A 720 -1.86 -13.61 16.23
N GLU A 721 -2.94 -12.99 15.68
CA GLU A 721 -4.31 -13.23 16.17
C GLU A 721 -4.81 -14.63 15.83
N TRP A 722 -4.51 -15.15 14.65
CA TRP A 722 -4.88 -16.50 14.24
C TRP A 722 -4.15 -17.55 15.08
N GLU A 723 -2.83 -17.40 15.31
CA GLU A 723 -2.05 -18.30 16.18
C GLU A 723 -2.59 -18.30 17.62
N LYS A 724 -2.97 -17.13 18.16
CA LYS A 724 -3.62 -17.04 19.49
C LYS A 724 -4.97 -17.72 19.57
N MET A 725 -5.74 -17.78 18.47
CA MET A 725 -6.99 -18.54 18.45
C MET A 725 -6.74 -20.04 18.46
N ARG A 726 -5.66 -20.49 17.84
CA ARG A 726 -5.25 -21.89 17.77
C ARG A 726 -4.56 -22.34 19.06
N ASP A 727 -3.66 -21.51 19.59
CA ASP A 727 -2.96 -21.71 20.86
C ASP A 727 -3.09 -20.45 21.74
N PRO A 728 -3.93 -20.48 22.79
CA PRO A 728 -4.12 -19.34 23.70
C PRO A 728 -2.84 -18.91 24.45
N ASN A 729 -1.81 -19.77 24.50
CA ASN A 729 -0.53 -19.47 25.15
C ASN A 729 0.51 -18.88 24.21
N PHE A 730 0.17 -18.72 22.93
CA PHE A 730 1.09 -18.15 21.95
C PHE A 730 1.54 -16.75 22.36
N GLN A 731 2.84 -16.57 22.52
CA GLN A 731 3.49 -15.28 22.73
C GLN A 731 4.57 -15.10 21.66
N ARG A 732 4.48 -14.01 20.94
CA ARG A 732 5.50 -13.66 19.96
C ARG A 732 6.77 -13.19 20.67
N ALA A 733 7.92 -13.74 20.28
CA ALA A 733 9.22 -13.22 20.68
C ALA A 733 9.42 -11.79 20.13
N GLU A 734 9.92 -10.88 20.97
CA GLU A 734 10.32 -9.54 20.48
C GLU A 734 11.54 -9.70 19.58
N THR A 735 11.37 -9.41 18.29
CA THR A 735 12.46 -9.38 17.33
C THR A 735 12.97 -7.95 17.12
N LYS A 736 14.29 -7.78 17.04
CA LYS A 736 14.92 -6.51 16.64
C LYS A 736 14.40 -6.10 15.24
N GLU A 737 14.38 -4.80 14.98
CA GLU A 737 13.97 -4.27 13.68
C GLU A 737 14.86 -4.82 12.55
N VAL A 738 14.24 -5.31 11.48
CA VAL A 738 14.95 -5.94 10.35
C VAL A 738 15.73 -4.88 9.58
N ARG A 739 17.00 -5.12 9.39
CA ARG A 739 17.92 -4.32 8.59
C ARG A 739 18.58 -5.20 7.53
N PRO A 740 19.12 -4.61 6.43
CA PRO A 740 19.91 -5.38 5.47
C PRO A 740 21.10 -6.11 6.11
N PRO A 741 21.54 -7.23 5.54
CA PRO A 741 22.74 -7.94 5.97
C PRO A 741 23.98 -7.02 6.06
N GLY A 742 24.82 -7.18 7.10
CA GLY A 742 25.96 -6.30 7.35
C GLY A 742 25.66 -5.01 8.14
N ALA A 743 24.39 -4.75 8.46
CA ALA A 743 23.99 -3.53 9.18
C ALA A 743 24.58 -3.43 10.61
N GLU A 744 24.89 -4.54 11.27
CA GLU A 744 25.49 -4.53 12.62
C GLU A 744 26.95 -4.07 12.60
N GLU A 745 27.73 -4.46 11.58
CA GLU A 745 29.10 -3.97 11.37
C GLU A 745 29.10 -2.48 11.04
N VAL A 746 28.06 -2.03 10.39
CA VAL A 746 27.85 -0.68 9.92
C VAL A 746 27.28 0.25 11.01
N ALA A 747 26.56 -0.30 12.00
CA ALA A 747 26.02 0.48 13.13
C ALA A 747 27.12 1.09 14.03
N GLN A 748 28.36 0.61 13.93
CA GLN A 748 29.54 1.18 14.58
C GLN A 748 30.11 2.39 13.82
N ASP A 749 29.65 2.66 12.62
CA ASP A 749 30.14 3.77 11.79
C ASP A 749 29.35 5.06 12.11
N ILE A 750 29.97 5.95 12.91
CA ILE A 750 29.40 7.24 13.31
C ILE A 750 29.07 8.15 12.11
N THR A 751 29.68 7.94 10.95
CA THR A 751 29.50 8.81 9.76
C THR A 751 28.18 8.54 9.04
N ARG A 752 27.46 7.48 9.39
CA ARG A 752 26.23 7.06 8.70
C ARG A 752 24.96 7.69 9.25
N ASP A 753 24.88 7.97 10.54
CA ASP A 753 23.84 8.86 11.06
C ASP A 753 24.17 10.30 10.70
N THR A 754 23.80 10.69 9.49
CA THR A 754 24.11 12.01 8.94
C THR A 754 23.66 13.15 9.86
N LYS A 755 22.53 12.99 10.57
CA LYS A 755 22.03 14.03 11.50
C LYS A 755 22.87 14.10 12.77
N ALA A 756 23.14 12.97 13.38
CA ALA A 756 23.98 12.91 14.58
C ALA A 756 25.42 13.32 14.27
N PHE A 757 25.95 12.84 13.13
CA PHE A 757 27.31 13.20 12.69
C PHE A 757 27.43 14.69 12.34
N THR A 758 26.45 15.27 11.62
CA THR A 758 26.38 16.73 11.37
C THR A 758 26.32 17.53 12.68
N ALA A 759 25.51 17.08 13.64
CA ALA A 759 25.43 17.74 14.95
C ALA A 759 26.79 17.67 15.70
N ALA A 760 27.47 16.52 15.63
CA ALA A 760 28.80 16.37 16.22
C ALA A 760 29.85 17.26 15.53
N ILE A 761 29.86 17.37 14.20
CA ILE A 761 30.69 18.28 13.42
C ILE A 761 30.48 19.72 13.88
N ARG A 762 29.23 20.17 13.92
CA ARG A 762 28.89 21.53 14.33
C ARG A 762 29.31 21.83 15.75
N ASN A 763 29.09 20.90 16.68
CA ASN A 763 29.57 21.10 18.07
C ASN A 763 31.09 21.33 18.13
N ARG A 764 31.85 20.60 17.32
CA ARG A 764 33.29 20.73 17.24
C ARG A 764 33.70 22.05 16.61
N ILE A 765 33.04 22.48 15.53
CA ILE A 765 33.25 23.81 14.92
C ILE A 765 32.94 24.93 15.91
N PHE A 766 31.85 24.82 16.67
CA PHE A 766 31.53 25.85 17.69
C PHE A 766 32.50 25.87 18.86
N ALA A 767 33.12 24.75 19.24
CA ALA A 767 34.24 24.75 20.18
C ALA A 767 35.45 25.51 19.62
N PHE A 768 35.78 25.30 18.35
CA PHE A 768 36.81 26.06 17.63
C PHE A 768 36.50 27.57 17.59
N LEU A 769 35.30 27.95 17.14
CA LEU A 769 34.90 29.37 17.10
C LEU A 769 34.91 30.03 18.47
N ARG A 770 34.56 29.29 19.53
CA ARG A 770 34.68 29.80 20.89
C ARG A 770 36.10 30.11 21.25
N GLY A 771 37.06 29.25 20.87
CA GLY A 771 38.49 29.52 21.06
C GLY A 771 38.97 30.80 20.35
N LEU A 772 38.47 31.04 19.11
CA LEU A 772 38.75 32.26 18.37
C LEU A 772 38.27 33.52 19.11
N VAL A 773 36.99 33.51 19.57
CA VAL A 773 36.36 34.67 20.25
C VAL A 773 37.02 35.02 21.58
N ILE A 774 37.54 34.01 22.32
CA ILE A 774 38.26 34.26 23.60
C ILE A 774 39.76 34.48 23.37
N ALA A 775 40.24 34.56 22.13
CA ALA A 775 41.64 34.72 21.72
C ALA A 775 42.58 33.59 22.25
N ASP A 776 42.05 32.43 22.54
CA ASP A 776 42.78 31.21 22.89
C ASP A 776 42.96 30.33 21.66
N TYR A 777 43.92 30.69 20.80
CA TYR A 777 44.16 30.06 19.52
C TYR A 777 44.73 28.63 19.62
N GLU A 778 45.44 28.34 20.74
CA GLU A 778 45.91 26.96 21.02
C GLU A 778 44.75 26.07 21.38
N ALA A 779 43.81 26.50 22.23
CA ALA A 779 42.60 25.75 22.54
C ALA A 779 41.70 25.61 21.32
N ALA A 780 41.61 26.62 20.44
CA ALA A 780 40.87 26.52 19.18
C ALA A 780 41.42 25.39 18.29
N LEU A 781 42.72 25.35 18.03
CA LEU A 781 43.36 24.28 17.25
C LEU A 781 43.27 22.93 17.94
N GLY A 782 43.42 22.88 19.25
CA GLY A 782 43.24 21.67 20.07
C GLY A 782 41.84 21.06 19.89
N SER A 783 40.81 21.89 19.84
CA SER A 783 39.44 21.41 19.64
C SER A 783 39.19 20.65 18.31
N LEU A 784 40.04 20.87 17.30
CA LEU A 784 39.98 20.17 16.02
C LEU A 784 40.75 18.84 16.04
N SER A 785 41.78 18.72 16.92
CA SER A 785 42.72 17.59 16.93
C SER A 785 42.55 16.60 18.11
N GLU A 786 41.77 16.93 19.15
CA GLU A 786 41.55 16.02 20.28
C GLU A 786 40.59 14.86 19.95
N GLY A 787 41.21 13.67 19.63
CA GLY A 787 40.50 12.40 19.64
C GLY A 787 40.67 11.73 21.02
N ARG A 788 39.59 11.45 21.74
CA ARG A 788 39.60 10.56 22.92
C ARG A 788 39.85 9.12 22.44
N VAL A 789 40.98 8.55 22.80
CA VAL A 789 41.21 7.10 22.70
C VAL A 789 40.19 6.40 23.57
N PRO A 790 39.41 5.39 23.07
CA PRO A 790 38.50 4.59 23.90
C PRO A 790 39.30 3.92 25.01
N GLN A 791 38.98 4.16 26.27
CA GLN A 791 39.51 3.40 27.39
C GLN A 791 39.06 1.94 27.24
N ALA A 792 40.02 1.02 27.01
CA ALA A 792 39.83 -0.39 27.12
C ALA A 792 39.43 -0.75 28.58
N PRO A 793 38.58 -1.78 28.83
CA PRO A 793 38.26 -2.18 30.20
C PRO A 793 39.54 -2.57 30.92
N GLU A 794 39.69 -2.09 32.14
CA GLU A 794 40.79 -2.35 33.04
C GLU A 794 41.00 -3.85 33.24
N THR A 795 42.05 -4.40 32.64
CA THR A 795 42.67 -5.63 33.12
C THR A 795 44.09 -5.29 33.55
N ASP A 796 44.33 -5.58 34.84
CA ASP A 796 45.65 -5.45 35.50
C ASP A 796 46.81 -6.02 34.66
N SER A 797 47.75 -5.20 34.32
CA SER A 797 49.20 -5.51 34.62
C SER A 797 50.11 -4.45 34.00
N ALA A 798 51.05 -4.03 34.81
CA ALA A 798 52.07 -3.07 34.52
C ALA A 798 52.92 -3.37 33.25
N THR A 799 53.35 -2.35 32.59
CA THR A 799 54.55 -2.05 31.84
C THR A 799 54.32 -1.64 30.41
N GLN A 800 54.75 -0.43 30.18
CA GLN A 800 55.31 0.18 28.97
C GLN A 800 54.62 1.44 28.48
N ASN A 801 55.26 2.57 28.86
CA ASN A 801 55.20 3.81 28.14
C ASN A 801 55.51 3.61 26.65
N GLN A 802 54.45 3.64 25.82
CA GLN A 802 54.57 3.96 24.39
C GLN A 802 53.85 5.28 24.14
N GLY A 803 54.63 6.21 23.59
CA GLY A 803 54.28 7.61 23.41
C GLY A 803 52.93 7.82 22.72
N LEU A 804 52.18 8.74 23.25
CA LEU A 804 51.04 9.42 22.58
C LEU A 804 51.61 9.97 21.26
N ALA A 805 51.15 9.41 20.14
CA ALA A 805 51.38 10.05 18.83
C ALA A 805 50.62 11.39 18.85
N GLU A 806 51.33 12.49 18.98
CA GLU A 806 50.81 13.82 18.74
C GLU A 806 50.14 13.83 17.35
N LEU A 807 48.86 14.03 17.29
CA LEU A 807 48.14 14.24 16.04
C LEU A 807 48.72 15.51 15.38
N ALA A 808 49.09 15.40 14.12
CA ALA A 808 49.66 16.49 13.35
C ALA A 808 48.68 17.69 13.30
N PRO A 809 49.13 18.92 13.41
CA PRO A 809 48.28 20.11 13.38
C PRO A 809 47.46 20.16 12.06
N PRO A 810 46.22 20.74 12.10
CA PRO A 810 45.45 20.91 10.88
C PRO A 810 46.23 21.66 9.80
N ARG A 811 46.01 21.32 8.53
CA ARG A 811 46.74 21.91 7.39
C ARG A 811 45.75 22.62 6.46
N ASP A 812 46.22 23.73 5.89
CA ASP A 812 45.46 24.46 4.88
C ASP A 812 45.35 23.70 3.54
N ALA A 813 44.78 24.33 2.51
CA ALA A 813 44.66 23.78 1.17
C ALA A 813 46.02 23.56 0.48
N GLU A 814 47.05 24.34 0.84
CA GLU A 814 48.42 24.23 0.33
C GLU A 814 49.33 23.30 1.16
N GLY A 815 48.76 22.64 2.17
CA GLY A 815 49.45 21.69 3.04
C GLY A 815 50.27 22.33 4.17
N GLN A 816 50.18 23.64 4.38
CA GLN A 816 50.88 24.34 5.46
C GLN A 816 50.13 24.16 6.79
N PRO A 817 50.84 23.92 7.92
CA PRO A 817 50.20 23.75 9.20
C PRO A 817 49.59 25.08 9.73
N TRP A 818 48.43 24.97 10.36
CA TRP A 818 47.84 26.04 11.13
C TRP A 818 48.53 26.16 12.51
N THR A 819 48.98 27.36 12.80
CA THR A 819 49.58 27.71 14.09
C THR A 819 48.79 28.80 14.79
N ALA A 820 48.95 28.93 16.10
CA ALA A 820 48.29 29.98 16.87
C ALA A 820 48.57 31.38 16.30
N ASP A 821 49.80 31.65 15.81
CA ASP A 821 50.15 32.93 15.21
C ASP A 821 49.47 33.18 13.86
N ARG A 822 49.28 32.13 13.04
CA ARG A 822 48.49 32.22 11.78
C ARG A 822 47.00 32.50 12.06
N LEU A 823 46.43 31.83 13.07
CA LEU A 823 45.05 32.10 13.47
C LEU A 823 44.88 33.52 14.01
N ARG A 824 45.84 33.98 14.81
CA ARG A 824 45.85 35.37 15.30
C ARG A 824 45.87 36.35 14.13
N ALA A 825 46.75 36.18 13.17
CA ALA A 825 46.82 37.04 11.98
C ALA A 825 45.52 37.04 11.16
N ALA A 826 44.85 35.87 11.03
CA ALA A 826 43.56 35.77 10.36
C ALA A 826 42.45 36.51 11.14
N MET A 827 42.48 36.44 12.47
CA MET A 827 41.53 37.16 13.32
C MET A 827 41.79 38.69 13.35
N GLU A 828 43.06 39.12 13.36
CA GLU A 828 43.40 40.52 13.19
C GLU A 828 42.90 41.10 11.85
N ALA A 829 42.94 40.32 10.78
CA ALA A 829 42.37 40.71 9.49
C ALA A 829 40.82 40.81 9.55
N TYR A 830 40.17 39.87 10.23
CA TYR A 830 38.72 39.89 10.45
C TYR A 830 38.28 41.12 11.27
N GLU A 831 39.00 41.45 12.36
CA GLU A 831 38.72 42.57 13.26
C GLU A 831 38.96 43.95 12.59
N LEU A 832 39.64 44.03 11.45
CA LEU A 832 39.75 45.25 10.64
C LEU A 832 38.46 45.57 9.89
N GLU A 833 37.64 44.57 9.61
CA GLU A 833 36.40 44.66 8.79
C GLU A 833 35.13 44.51 9.66
N HIS A 834 35.18 43.76 10.77
CA HIS A 834 34.04 43.43 11.62
C HIS A 834 34.34 43.60 13.10
N GLU A 835 33.32 43.95 13.90
CA GLU A 835 33.50 44.20 15.33
C GLU A 835 33.83 42.93 16.12
N ARG A 836 33.14 41.82 15.86
CA ARG A 836 33.34 40.52 16.57
C ARG A 836 32.58 39.39 15.93
N ILE A 837 32.97 38.14 16.22
CA ILE A 837 32.17 36.93 15.87
C ILE A 837 31.09 36.73 16.93
N CYS A 838 29.85 36.53 16.48
CA CYS A 838 28.70 36.18 17.32
C CYS A 838 28.64 34.67 17.57
N LEU A 839 28.34 34.27 18.83
CA LEU A 839 28.16 32.88 19.26
C LEU A 839 26.76 32.59 19.86
N ASP A 840 25.83 33.51 19.65
CA ASP A 840 24.47 33.42 20.14
C ASP A 840 23.65 32.29 19.46
N PRO A 841 22.41 31.99 19.90
CA PRO A 841 21.57 31.00 19.29
C PRO A 841 21.27 31.22 17.80
N ASN A 842 21.29 32.48 17.33
CA ASN A 842 21.11 32.83 15.92
C ASN A 842 22.31 32.40 15.09
N ALA A 843 23.53 32.70 15.55
CA ALA A 843 24.78 32.25 14.92
C ALA A 843 24.88 30.73 14.84
N ARG A 844 24.22 30.00 15.77
CA ARG A 844 24.11 28.53 15.78
C ARG A 844 23.04 27.97 14.85
N ASN A 845 22.33 28.79 14.08
CA ASN A 845 21.32 28.29 13.15
C ASN A 845 22.01 27.49 12.01
N MET A 846 21.36 26.41 11.55
CA MET A 846 21.84 25.59 10.44
C MET A 846 22.02 26.36 9.13
N ARG A 847 21.34 27.47 8.94
CA ARG A 847 21.47 28.33 7.76
C ARG A 847 22.88 28.92 7.57
N HIS A 848 23.71 28.91 8.62
CA HIS A 848 25.08 29.41 8.62
C HIS A 848 26.15 28.32 8.51
N THR A 849 25.72 27.04 8.36
CA THR A 849 26.64 25.90 8.20
C THR A 849 26.25 25.14 6.93
N TYR A 850 27.13 25.07 5.96
CA TYR A 850 26.92 24.33 4.70
C TYR A 850 27.82 23.11 4.71
N ILE A 851 27.22 21.92 4.42
CA ILE A 851 27.93 20.64 4.45
C ILE A 851 27.67 19.94 3.13
N VAL A 852 28.74 19.62 2.41
CA VAL A 852 28.66 18.95 1.11
C VAL A 852 29.62 17.76 1.08
N PRO A 853 29.12 16.55 0.77
CA PRO A 853 29.95 15.37 0.54
C PRO A 853 30.85 15.57 -0.68
N SER A 854 32.10 15.12 -0.61
CA SER A 854 33.00 15.08 -1.76
C SER A 854 32.50 14.07 -2.82
N GLU A 855 32.88 14.28 -4.09
CA GLU A 855 32.51 13.38 -5.20
C GLU A 855 32.98 11.93 -4.98
N ASP A 856 34.13 11.75 -4.36
CA ASP A 856 34.70 10.44 -4.03
C ASP A 856 34.10 9.79 -2.76
N LYS A 857 33.18 10.48 -2.09
CA LYS A 857 32.52 10.07 -0.84
C LYS A 857 33.48 9.72 0.32
N LYS A 858 34.71 10.26 0.31
CA LYS A 858 35.72 10.02 1.35
C LYS A 858 35.79 11.13 2.37
N SER A 859 35.40 12.32 2.00
CA SER A 859 35.41 13.50 2.90
C SER A 859 34.13 14.33 2.75
N TRP A 860 33.87 15.20 3.71
CA TRP A 860 32.84 16.23 3.63
C TRP A 860 33.49 17.61 3.70
N ARG A 861 33.09 18.51 2.84
CA ARG A 861 33.45 19.91 2.93
C ARG A 861 32.39 20.64 3.77
N VAL A 862 32.87 21.38 4.76
CA VAL A 862 31.99 22.14 5.67
C VAL A 862 32.42 23.58 5.66
N GLN A 863 31.49 24.48 5.36
CA GLN A 863 31.69 25.94 5.49
C GLN A 863 30.82 26.46 6.62
N GLN A 864 31.42 27.11 7.57
CA GLN A 864 30.77 27.80 8.66
C GLN A 864 30.92 29.28 8.48
N MET A 865 29.83 29.99 8.27
CA MET A 865 29.81 31.46 8.24
C MET A 865 30.19 32.02 9.61
N LEU A 866 31.07 33.01 9.63
CA LEU A 866 31.37 33.80 10.82
C LEU A 866 30.32 34.92 10.92
N VAL A 867 29.39 34.72 11.83
CA VAL A 867 28.26 35.66 12.01
C VAL A 867 28.73 36.86 12.78
N ASP A 868 28.55 38.04 12.21
CA ASP A 868 28.89 39.35 12.80
C ASP A 868 27.65 40.11 13.28
N PRO A 869 27.80 41.14 14.14
CA PRO A 869 26.66 41.92 14.61
C PRO A 869 26.00 42.79 13.53
N GLU A 870 26.74 43.09 12.45
CA GLU A 870 26.32 43.89 11.32
C GLU A 870 25.43 43.09 10.35
N GLU A 871 25.42 41.76 10.46
CA GLU A 871 24.69 40.78 9.61
C GLU A 871 25.24 40.72 8.16
N ASP A 872 26.46 41.19 7.90
CA ASP A 872 27.11 41.07 6.59
C ASP A 872 27.49 39.63 6.27
N ASN A 873 27.96 38.88 7.28
CA ASN A 873 28.24 37.44 7.24
C ASN A 873 29.06 37.01 6.01
N ASP A 874 30.03 37.77 5.61
CA ASP A 874 30.83 37.58 4.40
C ASP A 874 32.18 36.87 4.65
N TRP A 875 32.43 36.46 5.89
CA TRP A 875 33.60 35.67 6.27
C TRP A 875 33.20 34.21 6.59
N VAL A 876 34.12 33.27 6.26
CA VAL A 876 33.87 31.85 6.41
C VAL A 876 35.10 31.12 6.98
N ALA A 877 34.84 30.12 7.83
CA ALA A 877 35.77 29.05 8.19
C ALA A 877 35.45 27.78 7.42
N GLU A 878 36.35 27.29 6.61
CA GLU A 878 36.20 26.10 5.81
C GLU A 878 36.92 24.92 6.42
N PHE A 879 36.19 23.80 6.55
CA PHE A 879 36.74 22.56 7.09
C PHE A 879 36.57 21.41 6.10
N GLU A 880 37.49 20.48 6.15
CA GLU A 880 37.32 19.15 5.54
C GLU A 880 37.21 18.10 6.63
N VAL A 881 36.20 17.28 6.55
CA VAL A 881 35.91 16.18 7.49
C VAL A 881 36.33 14.88 6.83
N ASP A 882 37.40 14.24 7.31
CA ASP A 882 37.83 12.94 6.83
C ASP A 882 36.95 11.81 7.44
N LEU A 883 36.21 11.12 6.58
CA LEU A 883 35.29 10.09 7.02
C LEU A 883 36.01 8.81 7.49
N ALA A 884 37.16 8.47 6.91
CA ALA A 884 37.91 7.28 7.29
C ALA A 884 38.52 7.46 8.69
N GLN A 885 39.11 8.62 8.95
CA GLN A 885 39.67 8.96 10.26
C GLN A 885 38.54 9.12 11.31
N SER A 886 37.45 9.75 10.94
CA SER A 886 36.27 9.89 11.81
C SER A 886 35.71 8.53 12.26
N ARG A 887 35.67 7.51 11.38
CA ARG A 887 35.28 6.16 11.72
C ARG A 887 36.23 5.50 12.72
N THR A 888 37.52 5.68 12.50
CA THR A 888 38.55 5.08 13.35
C THR A 888 38.55 5.71 14.75
N LEU A 889 38.33 7.02 14.85
CA LEU A 889 38.33 7.77 16.11
C LEU A 889 36.98 7.69 16.86
N GLY A 890 35.88 7.34 16.16
CA GLY A 890 34.54 7.39 16.75
C GLY A 890 33.97 8.79 16.94
N GLU A 891 34.60 9.81 16.37
CA GLU A 891 34.23 11.25 16.42
C GLU A 891 34.67 11.98 15.14
N PRO A 892 34.03 13.14 14.78
CA PRO A 892 34.38 13.85 13.56
C PRO A 892 35.82 14.32 13.56
N PHE A 893 36.58 13.96 12.57
CA PHE A 893 37.95 14.45 12.37
C PHE A 893 37.93 15.62 11.37
N LEU A 894 38.16 16.85 11.87
CA LEU A 894 38.08 18.09 11.10
C LEU A 894 39.49 18.65 10.82
N GLN A 895 39.73 19.01 9.57
CA GLN A 895 40.91 19.79 9.16
C GLN A 895 40.45 21.18 8.73
N LEU A 896 41.02 22.24 9.33
CA LEU A 896 40.76 23.59 8.91
C LEU A 896 41.50 23.86 7.59
N ARG A 897 40.75 24.20 6.54
CA ARG A 897 41.32 24.47 5.21
C ARG A 897 41.56 25.98 4.99
N ARG A 898 40.61 26.80 5.44
CA ARG A 898 40.67 28.24 5.21
C ARG A 898 39.91 29.02 6.28
N ILE A 899 40.32 30.21 6.62
CA ILE A 899 39.54 31.26 7.24
C ILE A 899 39.76 32.53 6.41
N GLY A 900 38.70 33.18 5.99
CA GLY A 900 38.80 34.42 5.20
C GLY A 900 37.45 34.85 4.62
N SER A 901 37.48 35.98 3.91
CA SER A 901 36.33 36.55 3.22
C SER A 901 35.86 35.63 2.10
N LEU A 902 34.57 35.67 1.79
CA LEU A 902 33.94 34.92 0.69
C LEU A 902 34.25 35.48 -0.70
N VAL A 903 34.78 36.67 -0.83
CA VAL A 903 35.13 37.38 -2.10
C VAL A 903 36.56 37.08 -2.53
#